data_69615e4a59c7dec2b3cdf1247183ec0b
#
_entry.id   69615e4a59c7dec2b3cdf1247183ec0b
#
_cell.length_a   1.000
_cell.length_b   1.000
_cell.length_c   1.000
_cell.angle_alpha   90.00
_cell.angle_beta   90.00
_cell.angle_gamma   90.00
#
_symmetry.space_group_name_H-M   'P 1'
#
loop_
_entity.id
_entity.type
_entity.pdbx_description
1 polymer ?
#
loop_
_entity_poly.entity_id
_entity_poly.type
_entity_poly.pdbx_seq_one_letter_code
_entity_poly.pdbx_strand_id
1 'polypeptide(L)'
;MVKLSNSFYLITLQLVLVMHLHSQVQPALPNTADVVTCFPDTLGYNVITVGPVGRDYTDLQEAIDDAELKTIIVLDAGEIFFGGFVLPDKGIGEGWIIITSSRMDILPGAQNRINPWAATGDIDFPAQAAAMAKIVTNNLSGIPCFKTQAFAHHYWLTGLEVTADVTVINSYGLINLGDGSSAQNTLSVVPHDFVIDRCYIHGHTEATVMKYGVRLDCKSAAIMDSYISDFHSIGFDAQAISGINGPGPFKIINNYLEASGENILIGGAPPAIPGLVPSDIEIRQNYFYKPWSWRVEDPSYAGKHWTIKNLFELKTGKRVWLDGNVMENCWADLPIGQSGYAILLTVRTEGGNAPQADVSDVLITNNIIRHVGAGISLSGTDGGSGMRSSRIRISNNLFEDINGPAYGDLNVDGPNDGTFLKIGEPKDVMIDHNTIFQSGPITWAYDVTDGFIFTDNISNSYVSAGGYQGIYGPGQSQGNNTIAIYFPDVSDANQHFNKNVMIGGNASKYTNYNTLSQNYFPLDINAVKFVDYTIGPSDYHGYALSAASPYYQAGSDGKDIGINIPALDSSFIETRDCQVVTSANNFHETHSHVRIYPNPVHSRLYFEVNDVVGKEITIHDVTGRMIMREPFNENTKELNVEKINPGVYTFTIYLNNVAVSQLFVVH
;
A
#
# COMPACT_ATOMS: atom_id res chain seq x y z
N MET A 1 83.59 -3.07 37.76
CA MET A 1 83.11 -2.53 36.49
C MET A 1 81.75 -3.22 36.20
N VAL A 2 80.67 -2.55 36.54
CA VAL A 2 79.32 -3.05 36.28
C VAL A 2 78.70 -2.07 35.30
N LYS A 3 78.31 -2.57 34.12
CA LYS A 3 77.57 -1.80 33.10
C LYS A 3 76.06 -1.79 33.45
N LEU A 4 75.56 -0.59 33.70
CA LEU A 4 74.11 -0.33 33.76
C LEU A 4 73.55 -0.22 32.34
N SER A 5 72.61 -1.04 32.01
CA SER A 5 71.81 -0.94 30.80
C SER A 5 70.46 -0.23 31.09
N ASN A 6 70.27 0.95 30.48
CA ASN A 6 69.01 1.67 30.54
C ASN A 6 68.07 1.08 29.54
N SER A 7 67.01 0.43 30.03
CA SER A 7 65.84 0.06 29.22
C SER A 7 64.79 1.14 29.35
N PHE A 8 64.57 1.90 28.27
CA PHE A 8 63.43 2.79 28.12
C PHE A 8 62.21 1.96 27.79
N TYR A 9 61.27 1.93 28.70
CA TYR A 9 59.93 1.44 28.37
C TYR A 9 59.13 2.57 27.71
N LEU A 10 58.88 2.42 26.42
CA LEU A 10 57.94 3.26 25.67
C LEU A 10 56.51 2.77 25.97
N ILE A 11 55.79 3.46 26.85
CA ILE A 11 54.38 3.24 27.08
C ILE A 11 53.64 3.95 25.95
N THR A 12 53.26 3.21 24.92
CA THR A 12 52.31 3.65 23.93
C THR A 12 50.91 3.61 24.55
N LEU A 13 50.40 4.76 24.94
CA LEU A 13 49.03 4.95 25.35
C LEU A 13 48.16 4.85 24.06
N GLN A 14 47.60 3.68 23.77
CA GLN A 14 46.56 3.54 22.75
C GLN A 14 45.28 4.17 23.33
N LEU A 15 45.00 5.39 22.90
CA LEU A 15 43.69 6.00 23.07
C LEU A 15 42.70 5.21 22.17
N VAL A 16 42.03 4.25 22.74
CA VAL A 16 40.89 3.60 22.08
C VAL A 16 39.76 4.62 22.10
N LEU A 17 39.63 5.37 21.01
CA LEU A 17 38.45 6.18 20.74
C LEU A 17 37.32 5.21 20.50
N VAL A 18 36.55 4.88 21.52
CA VAL A 18 35.29 4.16 21.37
C VAL A 18 34.31 5.15 20.74
N MET A 19 34.32 5.23 19.41
CA MET A 19 33.21 5.79 18.69
C MET A 19 32.00 4.91 19.01
N HIS A 20 31.10 5.38 19.85
CA HIS A 20 29.75 4.87 19.93
C HIS A 20 29.08 5.26 18.62
N LEU A 21 29.32 4.48 17.56
CA LEU A 21 28.41 4.40 16.45
C LEU A 21 27.13 3.82 17.05
N HIS A 22 26.20 4.69 17.39
CA HIS A 22 24.82 4.27 17.52
C HIS A 22 24.39 3.83 16.11
N SER A 23 24.69 2.56 15.77
CA SER A 23 24.09 1.98 14.58
C SER A 23 22.59 1.97 14.86
N GLN A 24 21.86 2.87 14.22
CA GLN A 24 20.42 2.87 14.30
C GLN A 24 19.92 1.48 13.93
N VAL A 25 19.06 0.93 14.77
CA VAL A 25 18.47 -0.38 14.50
C VAL A 25 17.48 -0.21 13.36
N GLN A 26 17.83 -0.74 12.18
CA GLN A 26 16.95 -0.71 11.01
C GLN A 26 15.69 -1.54 11.28
N PRO A 27 14.52 -1.17 10.69
CA PRO A 27 13.34 -2.00 10.74
C PRO A 27 13.63 -3.40 10.19
N ALA A 28 13.14 -4.43 10.88
CA ALA A 28 13.15 -5.78 10.35
C ALA A 28 12.10 -5.90 9.23
N LEU A 29 12.46 -6.52 8.12
CA LEU A 29 11.53 -6.80 7.03
C LEU A 29 10.51 -7.87 7.44
N PRO A 30 9.29 -7.85 6.85
CA PRO A 30 8.32 -8.92 7.04
C PRO A 30 8.85 -10.25 6.52
N ASN A 31 8.52 -11.32 7.24
CA ASN A 31 8.76 -12.68 6.80
C ASN A 31 7.47 -13.27 6.21
N THR A 32 7.29 -13.09 4.91
CA THR A 32 6.10 -13.52 4.17
C THR A 32 6.42 -14.59 3.13
N ALA A 33 7.59 -15.24 3.21
CA ALA A 33 8.05 -16.21 2.22
C ALA A 33 7.07 -17.39 2.05
N ASP A 34 6.37 -17.78 3.11
CA ASP A 34 5.43 -18.90 3.09
C ASP A 34 4.01 -18.49 2.62
N VAL A 35 3.75 -17.21 2.41
CA VAL A 35 2.45 -16.76 1.86
C VAL A 35 2.41 -17.02 0.36
N VAL A 36 1.53 -17.93 -0.04
CA VAL A 36 1.38 -18.35 -1.44
C VAL A 36 0.74 -17.23 -2.26
N THR A 37 1.37 -16.89 -3.38
CA THR A 37 0.88 -15.85 -4.32
C THR A 37 0.83 -16.35 -5.77
N CYS A 38 1.39 -17.52 -6.03
CA CYS A 38 1.39 -18.13 -7.34
C CYS A 38 0.31 -19.19 -7.43
N PHE A 39 -0.47 -19.13 -8.50
CA PHE A 39 -1.53 -20.11 -8.73
C PHE A 39 -0.97 -21.53 -8.68
N PRO A 40 -1.58 -22.46 -7.93
CA PRO A 40 -1.03 -23.80 -7.72
C PRO A 40 -1.08 -24.63 -9.00
N ASP A 41 -0.20 -25.63 -9.09
CA ASP A 41 -0.36 -26.71 -10.08
C ASP A 41 -1.65 -27.47 -9.81
N THR A 42 -2.54 -27.48 -10.78
CA THR A 42 -3.86 -28.12 -10.69
C THR A 42 -3.90 -29.50 -11.34
N LEU A 43 -2.75 -30.07 -11.71
CA LEU A 43 -2.71 -31.43 -12.25
C LEU A 43 -3.26 -32.44 -11.23
N GLY A 44 -4.29 -33.17 -11.65
CA GLY A 44 -4.96 -34.15 -10.79
C GLY A 44 -5.99 -33.56 -9.81
N TYR A 45 -6.34 -32.27 -9.95
CA TYR A 45 -7.46 -31.70 -9.22
C TYR A 45 -8.79 -32.25 -9.78
N ASN A 46 -9.73 -32.50 -8.88
CA ASN A 46 -11.13 -32.73 -9.26
C ASN A 46 -11.78 -31.41 -9.71
N VAL A 47 -12.57 -31.44 -10.75
CA VAL A 47 -13.32 -30.27 -11.23
C VAL A 47 -14.81 -30.54 -11.08
N ILE A 48 -15.49 -29.69 -10.34
CA ILE A 48 -16.95 -29.70 -10.18
C ILE A 48 -17.53 -28.38 -10.64
N THR A 49 -18.73 -28.42 -11.20
CA THR A 49 -19.39 -27.26 -11.80
C THR A 49 -20.64 -26.90 -11.01
N VAL A 50 -20.89 -25.59 -10.84
CA VAL A 50 -22.08 -25.09 -10.13
C VAL A 50 -22.80 -24.07 -10.99
N GLY A 51 -24.09 -24.25 -11.15
CA GLY A 51 -24.93 -23.36 -11.95
C GLY A 51 -26.37 -23.86 -12.06
N PRO A 52 -27.29 -23.08 -12.68
CA PRO A 52 -28.71 -23.34 -12.63
C PRO A 52 -29.14 -24.58 -13.42
N VAL A 53 -28.38 -24.95 -14.47
CA VAL A 53 -28.81 -26.04 -15.38
C VAL A 53 -27.62 -26.87 -15.86
N GLY A 54 -27.74 -28.20 -15.74
CA GLY A 54 -26.78 -29.13 -16.33
C GLY A 54 -25.38 -29.11 -15.72
N ARG A 55 -25.27 -28.68 -14.49
CA ARG A 55 -24.05 -28.69 -13.68
C ARG A 55 -24.09 -29.81 -12.66
N ASP A 56 -22.95 -30.08 -12.04
CA ASP A 56 -22.85 -31.12 -11.00
C ASP A 56 -23.66 -30.71 -9.76
N TYR A 57 -23.67 -29.41 -9.44
CA TYR A 57 -24.43 -28.82 -8.34
C TYR A 57 -25.25 -27.61 -8.79
N THR A 58 -26.37 -27.38 -8.12
CA THR A 58 -27.17 -26.15 -8.22
C THR A 58 -27.01 -25.25 -7.00
N ASP A 59 -26.48 -25.78 -5.90
CA ASP A 59 -26.19 -25.07 -4.65
C ASP A 59 -24.69 -24.99 -4.41
N LEU A 60 -24.19 -23.77 -4.19
CA LEU A 60 -22.76 -23.53 -3.98
C LEU A 60 -22.30 -24.07 -2.61
N GLN A 61 -23.15 -24.01 -1.56
CA GLN A 61 -22.74 -24.52 -0.26
C GLN A 61 -22.59 -26.06 -0.29
N GLU A 62 -23.51 -26.77 -0.97
CA GLU A 62 -23.38 -28.22 -1.16
C GLU A 62 -22.08 -28.56 -1.90
N ALA A 63 -21.74 -27.83 -2.96
CA ALA A 63 -20.47 -28.00 -3.67
C ALA A 63 -19.25 -27.74 -2.79
N ILE A 64 -19.29 -26.70 -1.95
CA ILE A 64 -18.23 -26.39 -0.98
C ILE A 64 -18.13 -27.49 0.08
N ASP A 65 -19.24 -27.99 0.58
CA ASP A 65 -19.27 -29.01 1.64
C ASP A 65 -18.74 -30.38 1.15
N ASP A 66 -19.05 -30.74 -0.10
CA ASP A 66 -18.60 -31.99 -0.72
C ASP A 66 -17.17 -31.92 -1.30
N ALA A 67 -16.66 -30.71 -1.58
CA ALA A 67 -15.30 -30.54 -2.09
C ALA A 67 -14.25 -31.01 -1.08
N GLU A 68 -13.33 -31.82 -1.55
CA GLU A 68 -12.10 -32.17 -0.83
C GLU A 68 -10.95 -31.26 -1.27
N LEU A 69 -9.82 -31.27 -0.55
CA LEU A 69 -8.60 -30.59 -1.03
C LEU A 69 -8.23 -31.11 -2.44
N LYS A 70 -7.65 -30.25 -3.28
CA LYS A 70 -7.44 -30.48 -4.72
C LYS A 70 -8.75 -30.53 -5.53
N THR A 71 -9.67 -29.63 -5.22
CA THR A 71 -10.90 -29.44 -6.02
C THR A 71 -10.98 -28.02 -6.60
N ILE A 72 -11.39 -27.91 -7.86
CA ILE A 72 -11.75 -26.67 -8.50
C ILE A 72 -13.28 -26.61 -8.64
N ILE A 73 -13.91 -25.63 -8.00
CA ILE A 73 -15.33 -25.36 -8.07
C ILE A 73 -15.52 -24.26 -9.11
N VAL A 74 -16.06 -24.60 -10.26
CA VAL A 74 -16.28 -23.70 -11.39
C VAL A 74 -17.72 -23.21 -11.39
N LEU A 75 -17.91 -21.91 -11.16
CA LEU A 75 -19.21 -21.25 -11.13
C LEU A 75 -19.56 -20.70 -12.51
N ASP A 76 -20.80 -20.83 -12.93
CA ASP A 76 -21.26 -20.24 -14.19
C ASP A 76 -21.09 -18.72 -14.17
N ALA A 77 -20.38 -18.19 -15.16
CA ALA A 77 -20.12 -16.76 -15.31
C ALA A 77 -21.41 -15.97 -15.50
N GLY A 78 -21.50 -14.80 -14.87
CA GLY A 78 -22.67 -13.94 -14.91
C GLY A 78 -23.86 -14.41 -14.05
N GLU A 79 -23.84 -15.64 -13.55
CA GLU A 79 -24.88 -16.16 -12.65
C GLU A 79 -24.71 -15.62 -11.22
N ILE A 80 -25.83 -15.51 -10.50
CA ILE A 80 -25.88 -15.00 -9.14
C ILE A 80 -26.10 -16.14 -8.16
N PHE A 81 -25.16 -16.28 -7.22
CA PHE A 81 -25.22 -17.23 -6.12
C PHE A 81 -25.56 -16.48 -4.82
N PHE A 82 -26.81 -16.58 -4.40
CA PHE A 82 -27.29 -15.93 -3.18
C PHE A 82 -26.98 -16.77 -1.94
N GLY A 83 -26.37 -16.14 -0.94
CA GLY A 83 -26.17 -16.78 0.35
C GLY A 83 -25.02 -16.19 1.15
N GLY A 84 -24.85 -16.78 2.34
CA GLY A 84 -23.69 -16.60 3.19
C GLY A 84 -22.97 -17.93 3.29
N PHE A 85 -21.95 -18.12 2.46
CA PHE A 85 -21.23 -19.38 2.30
C PHE A 85 -20.21 -19.57 3.40
N VAL A 86 -20.14 -20.79 3.93
CA VAL A 86 -19.18 -21.19 4.95
C VAL A 86 -18.07 -21.97 4.29
N LEU A 87 -16.83 -21.60 4.55
CA LEU A 87 -15.64 -22.34 4.15
C LEU A 87 -15.24 -23.25 5.31
N PRO A 88 -15.54 -24.57 5.25
CA PRO A 88 -15.29 -25.48 6.35
C PRO A 88 -13.83 -25.91 6.46
N ASP A 89 -13.46 -26.45 7.61
CA ASP A 89 -12.25 -27.25 7.77
C ASP A 89 -12.37 -28.55 6.99
N LYS A 90 -11.38 -28.86 6.15
CA LYS A 90 -11.31 -30.06 5.33
C LYS A 90 -10.34 -31.12 5.88
N GLY A 91 -9.89 -30.92 7.11
CA GLY A 91 -8.96 -31.83 7.76
C GLY A 91 -7.56 -31.79 7.14
N ILE A 92 -6.73 -32.77 7.48
CA ILE A 92 -5.32 -32.81 7.05
C ILE A 92 -5.23 -33.26 5.59
N GLY A 93 -4.54 -32.48 4.77
CA GLY A 93 -4.32 -32.79 3.35
C GLY A 93 -3.46 -31.75 2.67
N GLU A 94 -3.24 -31.91 1.38
CA GLU A 94 -2.44 -31.00 0.54
C GLU A 94 -3.28 -30.48 -0.63
N GLY A 95 -2.95 -29.29 -1.12
CA GLY A 95 -3.58 -28.64 -2.26
C GLY A 95 -4.72 -27.72 -1.84
N TRP A 96 -5.36 -27.08 -2.80
CA TRP A 96 -6.30 -25.99 -2.60
C TRP A 96 -7.72 -26.38 -3.00
N ILE A 97 -8.71 -25.77 -2.39
CA ILE A 97 -10.06 -25.65 -2.94
C ILE A 97 -10.11 -24.29 -3.66
N ILE A 98 -10.25 -24.34 -4.97
CA ILE A 98 -10.27 -23.15 -5.82
C ILE A 98 -11.72 -22.88 -6.24
N ILE A 99 -12.26 -21.72 -5.87
CA ILE A 99 -13.59 -21.27 -6.28
C ILE A 99 -13.40 -20.19 -7.34
N THR A 100 -13.90 -20.44 -8.55
CA THR A 100 -13.60 -19.62 -9.71
C THR A 100 -14.80 -19.46 -10.66
N SER A 101 -14.78 -18.40 -11.49
CA SER A 101 -15.75 -18.24 -12.59
C SER A 101 -15.37 -19.12 -13.78
N SER A 102 -16.37 -19.55 -14.55
CA SER A 102 -16.17 -20.32 -15.78
C SER A 102 -15.57 -19.53 -16.94
N ARG A 103 -15.43 -18.20 -16.82
CA ARG A 103 -14.88 -17.33 -17.87
C ARG A 103 -13.61 -16.60 -17.42
N MET A 104 -12.73 -17.31 -16.71
CA MET A 104 -11.40 -16.80 -16.38
C MET A 104 -10.53 -16.52 -17.62
N ASP A 105 -10.86 -17.17 -18.76
CA ASP A 105 -10.18 -17.01 -20.05
C ASP A 105 -10.23 -15.59 -20.62
N ILE A 106 -11.25 -14.80 -20.25
CA ILE A 106 -11.43 -13.43 -20.72
C ILE A 106 -11.13 -12.38 -19.63
N LEU A 107 -10.79 -12.79 -18.43
CA LEU A 107 -10.28 -11.90 -17.38
C LEU A 107 -8.77 -11.69 -17.53
N PRO A 108 -8.21 -10.62 -16.95
CA PRO A 108 -6.77 -10.40 -16.96
C PRO A 108 -6.01 -11.60 -16.41
N GLY A 109 -4.85 -11.89 -17.01
CA GLY A 109 -3.92 -12.88 -16.45
C GLY A 109 -3.41 -12.48 -15.07
N ALA A 110 -2.79 -13.41 -14.35
CA ALA A 110 -2.16 -13.13 -13.06
C ALA A 110 -1.21 -11.94 -13.14
N GLN A 111 -1.05 -11.22 -12.04
CA GLN A 111 -0.26 -9.98 -11.92
C GLN A 111 -0.90 -8.76 -12.61
N ASN A 112 -2.13 -8.89 -13.10
CA ASN A 112 -2.87 -7.77 -13.65
C ASN A 112 -4.14 -7.53 -12.84
N ARG A 113 -4.27 -6.33 -12.31
CA ARG A 113 -5.41 -5.91 -11.51
C ARG A 113 -6.70 -5.94 -12.35
N ILE A 114 -7.76 -6.46 -11.77
CA ILE A 114 -9.11 -6.36 -12.34
C ILE A 114 -9.51 -4.88 -12.48
N ASN A 115 -10.13 -4.58 -13.62
CA ASN A 115 -10.91 -3.37 -13.81
C ASN A 115 -12.34 -3.78 -14.20
N PRO A 116 -13.31 -3.73 -13.29
CA PRO A 116 -14.65 -4.26 -13.48
C PRO A 116 -15.36 -3.79 -14.76
N TRP A 117 -15.05 -2.58 -15.20
CA TRP A 117 -15.66 -1.94 -16.37
C TRP A 117 -14.85 -2.11 -17.67
N ALA A 118 -13.67 -2.67 -17.60
CA ALA A 118 -12.85 -2.87 -18.79
C ALA A 118 -13.50 -3.87 -19.74
N ALA A 119 -13.48 -3.54 -21.04
CA ALA A 119 -14.03 -4.40 -22.08
C ALA A 119 -13.23 -5.71 -22.20
N THR A 120 -13.95 -6.84 -22.30
CA THR A 120 -13.34 -8.15 -22.50
C THR A 120 -13.15 -8.50 -23.98
N GLY A 121 -13.92 -7.85 -24.86
CA GLY A 121 -14.03 -8.21 -26.28
C GLY A 121 -15.02 -9.35 -26.57
N ASP A 122 -15.62 -9.94 -25.54
CA ASP A 122 -16.66 -10.96 -25.66
C ASP A 122 -18.05 -10.30 -25.71
N ILE A 123 -18.94 -10.78 -26.61
CA ILE A 123 -20.26 -10.17 -26.81
C ILE A 123 -21.23 -10.48 -25.67
N ASP A 124 -21.10 -11.65 -25.07
CA ASP A 124 -21.98 -12.10 -23.99
C ASP A 124 -21.52 -11.55 -22.64
N PHE A 125 -20.22 -11.23 -22.53
CA PHE A 125 -19.59 -10.68 -21.34
C PHE A 125 -18.81 -9.40 -21.68
N PRO A 126 -19.50 -8.28 -21.95
CA PRO A 126 -18.86 -7.08 -22.52
C PRO A 126 -17.89 -6.36 -21.57
N ALA A 127 -17.95 -6.63 -20.27
CA ALA A 127 -17.06 -6.08 -19.25
C ALA A 127 -16.54 -7.19 -18.32
N GLN A 128 -15.40 -6.97 -17.67
CA GLN A 128 -14.82 -7.97 -16.79
C GLN A 128 -15.76 -8.40 -15.67
N ALA A 129 -16.49 -7.47 -15.03
CA ALA A 129 -17.48 -7.82 -14.01
C ALA A 129 -18.61 -8.70 -14.54
N ALA A 130 -18.98 -8.58 -15.82
CA ALA A 130 -20.00 -9.42 -16.42
C ALA A 130 -19.54 -10.89 -16.58
N ALA A 131 -18.23 -11.12 -16.73
CA ALA A 131 -17.64 -12.45 -16.85
C ALA A 131 -17.42 -13.15 -15.51
N MET A 132 -17.64 -12.46 -14.40
CA MET A 132 -17.51 -13.02 -13.06
C MET A 132 -18.79 -13.70 -12.60
N ALA A 133 -18.66 -14.82 -11.89
CA ALA A 133 -19.75 -15.36 -11.09
C ALA A 133 -19.99 -14.44 -9.88
N LYS A 134 -21.25 -14.14 -9.57
CA LYS A 134 -21.62 -13.14 -8.57
C LYS A 134 -22.03 -13.80 -7.27
N ILE A 135 -21.32 -13.53 -6.21
CA ILE A 135 -21.61 -14.00 -4.86
C ILE A 135 -22.28 -12.86 -4.10
N VAL A 136 -23.56 -13.03 -3.77
CA VAL A 136 -24.39 -11.94 -3.25
C VAL A 136 -25.00 -12.33 -1.91
N THR A 137 -24.69 -11.60 -0.84
CA THR A 137 -25.44 -11.75 0.41
C THR A 137 -26.72 -10.91 0.35
N ASN A 138 -27.86 -11.55 0.61
CA ASN A 138 -29.15 -10.89 0.81
C ASN A 138 -29.60 -10.95 2.27
N ASN A 139 -28.69 -11.25 3.19
CA ASN A 139 -28.99 -11.45 4.59
C ASN A 139 -29.01 -10.12 5.35
N LEU A 140 -30.20 -9.74 5.81
CA LEU A 140 -30.42 -8.48 6.56
C LEU A 140 -29.83 -8.49 7.99
N SER A 141 -29.35 -9.64 8.48
CA SER A 141 -28.70 -9.78 9.79
C SER A 141 -27.17 -9.65 9.71
N GLY A 142 -26.62 -9.28 8.55
CA GLY A 142 -25.18 -9.03 8.36
C GLY A 142 -24.31 -10.26 8.18
N ILE A 143 -24.88 -11.39 7.73
CA ILE A 143 -24.09 -12.57 7.34
C ILE A 143 -23.29 -12.22 6.09
N PRO A 144 -21.95 -12.40 6.07
CA PRO A 144 -21.11 -12.10 4.92
C PRO A 144 -21.33 -13.09 3.77
N CYS A 145 -20.85 -12.77 2.57
CA CYS A 145 -20.85 -13.69 1.43
C CYS A 145 -20.00 -14.93 1.72
N PHE A 146 -18.82 -14.74 2.28
CA PHE A 146 -17.95 -15.84 2.71
C PHE A 146 -17.50 -15.65 4.17
N LYS A 147 -17.51 -16.74 4.93
CA LYS A 147 -16.89 -16.82 6.25
C LYS A 147 -16.21 -18.15 6.44
N THR A 148 -15.11 -18.19 7.18
CA THR A 148 -14.41 -19.42 7.51
C THR A 148 -14.95 -20.05 8.80
N GLN A 149 -14.87 -21.36 8.90
CA GLN A 149 -14.89 -22.06 10.19
C GLN A 149 -13.52 -21.98 10.87
N ALA A 150 -13.48 -22.32 12.16
CA ALA A 150 -12.21 -22.58 12.83
C ALA A 150 -11.45 -23.70 12.10
N PHE A 151 -10.12 -23.60 12.03
CA PHE A 151 -9.21 -24.50 11.32
C PHE A 151 -9.36 -24.55 9.79
N ALA A 152 -10.33 -23.86 9.17
CA ALA A 152 -10.48 -23.83 7.71
C ALA A 152 -9.19 -23.37 7.04
N HIS A 153 -8.84 -24.01 5.91
CA HIS A 153 -7.56 -23.69 5.25
C HIS A 153 -7.55 -24.02 3.76
N HIS A 154 -6.56 -23.45 3.05
CA HIS A 154 -6.28 -23.71 1.64
C HIS A 154 -7.48 -23.41 0.72
N TYR A 155 -8.05 -22.23 0.84
CA TYR A 155 -9.07 -21.72 -0.09
C TYR A 155 -8.52 -20.62 -0.98
N TRP A 156 -8.77 -20.74 -2.28
CA TRP A 156 -8.41 -19.77 -3.30
C TRP A 156 -9.65 -19.25 -4.00
N LEU A 157 -9.99 -17.99 -3.79
CA LEU A 157 -11.10 -17.30 -4.45
C LEU A 157 -10.54 -16.48 -5.62
N THR A 158 -11.00 -16.74 -6.86
CA THR A 158 -10.48 -16.03 -8.02
C THR A 158 -11.54 -15.74 -9.08
N GLY A 159 -11.51 -14.54 -9.64
CA GLY A 159 -12.41 -14.13 -10.72
C GLY A 159 -13.88 -14.04 -10.30
N LEU A 160 -14.15 -13.65 -9.06
CA LEU A 160 -15.50 -13.54 -8.48
C LEU A 160 -15.90 -12.09 -8.26
N GLU A 161 -17.15 -11.75 -8.51
CA GLU A 161 -17.79 -10.53 -8.02
C GLU A 161 -18.46 -10.84 -6.67
N VAL A 162 -18.10 -10.10 -5.62
CA VAL A 162 -18.61 -10.33 -4.26
C VAL A 162 -19.25 -9.04 -3.75
N THR A 163 -20.55 -9.08 -3.45
CA THR A 163 -21.30 -7.89 -3.05
C THR A 163 -22.48 -8.23 -2.15
N ALA A 164 -23.18 -7.21 -1.69
CA ALA A 164 -24.45 -7.34 -0.99
C ALA A 164 -25.61 -6.91 -1.91
N ASP A 165 -26.76 -7.56 -1.75
CA ASP A 165 -28.01 -7.14 -2.40
C ASP A 165 -28.38 -5.71 -1.97
N VAL A 166 -28.94 -4.92 -2.87
CA VAL A 166 -29.32 -3.51 -2.60
C VAL A 166 -30.28 -3.34 -1.41
N THR A 167 -30.97 -4.40 -0.99
CA THR A 167 -31.82 -4.39 0.21
C THR A 167 -31.04 -4.48 1.52
N VAL A 168 -29.76 -4.86 1.47
CA VAL A 168 -28.87 -4.96 2.62
C VAL A 168 -28.25 -3.59 2.90
N ILE A 169 -28.93 -2.77 3.65
CA ILE A 169 -28.48 -1.40 3.98
C ILE A 169 -27.38 -1.34 5.06
N ASN A 170 -27.14 -2.44 5.77
CA ASN A 170 -26.08 -2.56 6.78
C ASN A 170 -25.36 -3.91 6.62
N SER A 171 -24.11 -3.87 6.22
CA SER A 171 -23.21 -5.02 6.15
C SER A 171 -21.97 -4.78 6.99
N TYR A 172 -21.57 -5.78 7.77
CA TYR A 172 -20.38 -5.73 8.63
C TYR A 172 -19.22 -6.59 8.09
N GLY A 173 -19.26 -6.93 6.81
CA GLY A 173 -18.20 -7.63 6.09
C GLY A 173 -18.75 -8.44 4.91
N LEU A 174 -18.02 -8.49 3.81
CA LEU A 174 -18.36 -9.34 2.67
C LEU A 174 -17.57 -10.65 2.68
N ILE A 175 -16.28 -10.61 3.03
CA ILE A 175 -15.43 -11.80 3.19
C ILE A 175 -14.78 -11.75 4.57
N ASN A 176 -15.13 -12.69 5.44
CA ASN A 176 -14.56 -12.81 6.77
C ASN A 176 -13.65 -14.05 6.86
N LEU A 177 -12.35 -13.81 6.80
CA LEU A 177 -11.32 -14.83 6.99
C LEU A 177 -10.91 -14.82 8.46
N GLY A 178 -11.39 -15.79 9.23
CA GLY A 178 -11.24 -15.83 10.68
C GLY A 178 -12.36 -15.14 11.44
N ASP A 179 -12.19 -15.06 12.75
CA ASP A 179 -13.19 -14.51 13.68
C ASP A 179 -12.52 -13.59 14.71
N GLY A 180 -13.01 -12.36 14.81
CA GLY A 180 -12.56 -11.38 15.79
C GLY A 180 -13.15 -11.57 17.20
N SER A 181 -14.01 -12.57 17.43
CA SER A 181 -14.68 -12.85 18.71
C SER A 181 -13.92 -13.84 19.58
N SER A 182 -14.43 -14.06 20.80
CA SER A 182 -13.89 -15.06 21.73
C SER A 182 -13.97 -16.51 21.23
N ALA A 183 -14.64 -16.78 20.11
CA ALA A 183 -14.63 -18.09 19.47
C ALA A 183 -13.23 -18.43 18.91
N GLN A 184 -12.44 -17.40 18.54
CA GLN A 184 -11.05 -17.54 18.09
C GLN A 184 -10.09 -16.94 19.13
N ASN A 185 -9.93 -17.61 20.26
CA ASN A 185 -9.14 -17.12 21.40
C ASN A 185 -7.76 -17.78 21.56
N THR A 186 -7.35 -18.64 20.63
CA THR A 186 -6.03 -19.27 20.58
C THR A 186 -5.52 -19.35 19.16
N LEU A 187 -4.19 -19.39 18.98
CA LEU A 187 -3.56 -19.53 17.67
C LEU A 187 -3.90 -20.86 16.97
N SER A 188 -4.24 -21.90 17.73
CA SER A 188 -4.50 -23.23 17.19
C SER A 188 -5.81 -23.35 16.41
N VAL A 189 -6.77 -22.48 16.67
CA VAL A 189 -8.09 -22.50 15.98
C VAL A 189 -8.16 -21.52 14.81
N VAL A 190 -7.10 -20.73 14.61
CA VAL A 190 -7.07 -19.69 13.56
C VAL A 190 -7.06 -20.37 12.19
N PRO A 191 -8.01 -20.03 11.30
CA PRO A 191 -7.99 -20.50 9.93
C PRO A 191 -6.79 -19.91 9.17
N HIS A 192 -6.31 -20.62 8.12
CA HIS A 192 -5.05 -20.24 7.48
C HIS A 192 -4.97 -20.59 6.00
N ASP A 193 -4.00 -19.99 5.30
CA ASP A 193 -3.72 -20.22 3.88
C ASP A 193 -4.93 -19.88 2.99
N PHE A 194 -5.16 -18.58 2.82
CA PHE A 194 -6.20 -18.03 1.96
C PHE A 194 -5.61 -17.15 0.87
N VAL A 195 -6.21 -17.24 -0.32
CA VAL A 195 -5.88 -16.34 -1.41
C VAL A 195 -7.15 -15.76 -2.02
N ILE A 196 -7.17 -14.45 -2.17
CA ILE A 196 -8.17 -13.69 -2.94
C ILE A 196 -7.41 -13.07 -4.11
N ASP A 197 -7.77 -13.48 -5.33
CA ASP A 197 -7.04 -13.14 -6.54
C ASP A 197 -7.99 -12.66 -7.63
N ARG A 198 -7.73 -11.50 -8.23
CA ARG A 198 -8.53 -10.96 -9.34
C ARG A 198 -10.04 -10.99 -9.07
N CYS A 199 -10.45 -10.57 -7.88
CA CYS A 199 -11.86 -10.45 -7.49
C CYS A 199 -12.33 -9.00 -7.52
N TYR A 200 -13.61 -8.80 -7.83
CA TYR A 200 -14.31 -7.54 -7.65
C TYR A 200 -15.17 -7.61 -6.40
N ILE A 201 -14.71 -6.95 -5.33
CA ILE A 201 -15.38 -6.95 -4.01
C ILE A 201 -15.89 -5.54 -3.76
N HIS A 202 -17.21 -5.38 -3.67
CA HIS A 202 -17.73 -4.01 -3.58
C HIS A 202 -19.01 -3.88 -2.76
N GLY A 203 -19.14 -2.69 -2.19
CA GLY A 203 -20.38 -2.22 -1.59
C GLY A 203 -21.38 -1.75 -2.65
N HIS A 204 -22.39 -1.01 -2.19
CA HIS A 204 -23.34 -0.31 -3.05
C HIS A 204 -23.79 1.00 -2.41
N THR A 205 -24.04 2.01 -3.22
CA THR A 205 -24.32 3.38 -2.80
C THR A 205 -25.59 3.55 -1.95
N GLU A 206 -26.54 2.58 -2.00
CA GLU A 206 -27.77 2.66 -1.21
C GLU A 206 -27.58 2.26 0.26
N ALA A 207 -26.50 1.54 0.58
CA ALA A 207 -26.22 1.15 1.95
C ALA A 207 -25.90 2.36 2.84
N THR A 208 -26.27 2.27 4.11
CA THR A 208 -25.84 3.20 5.16
C THR A 208 -24.48 2.76 5.74
N VAL A 209 -24.27 1.45 5.77
CA VAL A 209 -23.04 0.83 6.29
C VAL A 209 -22.62 -0.33 5.38
N MET A 210 -21.48 -0.15 4.72
CA MET A 210 -20.70 -1.21 4.09
C MET A 210 -19.35 -1.22 4.77
N LYS A 211 -19.23 -1.97 5.90
CA LYS A 211 -18.13 -1.74 6.84
C LYS A 211 -16.81 -2.34 6.40
N TYR A 212 -16.80 -3.61 5.98
CA TYR A 212 -15.56 -4.31 5.61
C TYR A 212 -15.69 -5.01 4.27
N GLY A 213 -14.69 -4.84 3.41
CA GLY A 213 -14.53 -5.67 2.21
C GLY A 213 -14.00 -7.05 2.61
N VAL A 214 -12.82 -7.07 3.17
CA VAL A 214 -12.15 -8.29 3.65
C VAL A 214 -11.70 -8.13 5.10
N ARG A 215 -12.05 -9.09 5.95
CA ARG A 215 -11.53 -9.22 7.32
C ARG A 215 -10.39 -10.24 7.33
N LEU A 216 -9.20 -9.80 7.77
CA LEU A 216 -8.00 -10.61 7.92
C LEU A 216 -7.79 -11.00 9.39
N ASP A 217 -8.70 -11.80 9.93
CA ASP A 217 -8.57 -12.39 11.26
C ASP A 217 -8.01 -13.84 11.19
N CYS A 218 -7.29 -14.16 10.12
CA CYS A 218 -6.69 -15.45 9.80
C CYS A 218 -5.15 -15.41 9.87
N LYS A 219 -4.53 -16.53 9.55
CA LYS A 219 -3.09 -16.66 9.39
C LYS A 219 -2.77 -16.98 7.93
N SER A 220 -1.64 -16.46 7.41
CA SER A 220 -1.18 -16.72 6.04
C SER A 220 -2.26 -16.44 4.99
N ALA A 221 -2.32 -15.19 4.54
CA ALA A 221 -3.27 -14.82 3.49
C ALA A 221 -2.65 -13.86 2.47
N ALA A 222 -3.09 -13.98 1.19
CA ALA A 222 -2.79 -13.05 0.13
C ALA A 222 -4.08 -12.45 -0.46
N ILE A 223 -4.08 -11.13 -0.71
CA ILE A 223 -5.11 -10.42 -1.47
C ILE A 223 -4.41 -9.73 -2.62
N MET A 224 -4.74 -10.14 -3.84
CA MET A 224 -3.97 -9.73 -5.00
C MET A 224 -4.84 -9.35 -6.19
N ASP A 225 -4.32 -8.42 -7.02
CA ASP A 225 -4.87 -8.10 -8.34
C ASP A 225 -6.38 -7.77 -8.34
N SER A 226 -6.95 -7.45 -7.18
CA SER A 226 -8.37 -7.30 -6.94
C SER A 226 -8.81 -5.84 -6.94
N TYR A 227 -10.09 -5.62 -7.19
CA TYR A 227 -10.74 -4.31 -7.12
C TYR A 227 -11.71 -4.32 -5.94
N ILE A 228 -11.39 -3.56 -4.88
CA ILE A 228 -12.13 -3.53 -3.62
C ILE A 228 -12.62 -2.10 -3.41
N SER A 229 -13.94 -1.86 -3.55
CA SER A 229 -14.47 -0.50 -3.63
C SER A 229 -15.83 -0.32 -2.94
N ASP A 230 -16.21 0.94 -2.77
CA ASP A 230 -17.51 1.38 -2.25
C ASP A 230 -17.79 0.89 -0.82
N PHE A 231 -16.72 0.86 0.04
CA PHE A 231 -16.87 0.61 1.48
C PHE A 231 -17.01 1.94 2.21
N HIS A 232 -18.15 2.13 2.88
CA HIS A 232 -18.47 3.40 3.50
C HIS A 232 -19.42 3.24 4.70
N SER A 233 -19.42 4.23 5.57
CA SER A 233 -20.42 4.32 6.65
C SER A 233 -20.70 5.76 7.06
N ILE A 234 -21.84 5.96 7.72
CA ILE A 234 -22.21 7.21 8.37
C ILE A 234 -21.98 7.06 9.87
N GLY A 235 -21.09 7.88 10.45
CA GLY A 235 -20.89 7.97 11.88
C GLY A 235 -19.86 7.02 12.49
N PHE A 236 -19.28 6.08 11.72
CA PHE A 236 -18.17 5.23 12.15
C PHE A 236 -17.34 4.71 10.96
N ASP A 237 -16.30 3.94 11.24
CA ASP A 237 -15.29 3.53 10.25
C ASP A 237 -15.81 2.51 9.25
N ALA A 238 -15.30 2.57 8.02
CA ALA A 238 -15.45 1.53 7.02
C ALA A 238 -14.09 1.29 6.32
N GLN A 239 -13.74 0.04 6.04
CA GLN A 239 -12.45 -0.35 5.47
C GLN A 239 -12.61 -1.30 4.28
N ALA A 240 -11.75 -1.13 3.27
CA ALA A 240 -11.62 -2.14 2.21
C ALA A 240 -11.02 -3.43 2.80
N ILE A 241 -9.96 -3.30 3.60
CA ILE A 241 -9.30 -4.42 4.30
C ILE A 241 -9.08 -4.06 5.77
N SER A 242 -9.40 -4.97 6.68
CA SER A 242 -9.17 -4.78 8.12
C SER A 242 -8.83 -6.10 8.82
N GLY A 243 -8.10 -6.03 9.93
CA GLY A 243 -7.81 -7.19 10.78
C GLY A 243 -7.49 -6.78 12.21
N ILE A 244 -8.00 -7.56 13.18
CA ILE A 244 -7.75 -7.34 14.61
C ILE A 244 -7.22 -8.58 15.32
N ASN A 245 -7.59 -9.78 14.85
CA ASN A 245 -7.33 -11.05 15.52
C ASN A 245 -6.55 -12.06 14.66
N GLY A 246 -5.99 -11.58 13.56
CA GLY A 246 -5.16 -12.36 12.64
C GLY A 246 -3.67 -12.19 12.95
N PRO A 247 -2.91 -13.28 13.16
CA PRO A 247 -1.49 -13.19 13.46
C PRO A 247 -0.62 -12.75 12.26
N GLY A 248 -1.09 -12.89 11.01
CA GLY A 248 -0.28 -12.84 9.80
C GLY A 248 0.41 -14.19 9.50
N PRO A 249 1.36 -14.27 8.56
CA PRO A 249 1.78 -13.19 7.66
C PRO A 249 0.73 -12.83 6.60
N PHE A 250 0.81 -11.61 6.03
CA PHE A 250 -0.11 -11.16 4.99
C PHE A 250 0.63 -10.53 3.81
N LYS A 251 0.11 -10.78 2.58
CA LYS A 251 0.48 -10.06 1.37
C LYS A 251 -0.74 -9.39 0.75
N ILE A 252 -0.69 -8.06 0.61
CA ILE A 252 -1.73 -7.24 -0.02
C ILE A 252 -1.06 -6.54 -1.19
N ILE A 253 -1.24 -7.08 -2.41
CA ILE A 253 -0.42 -6.71 -3.55
C ILE A 253 -1.28 -6.34 -4.76
N ASN A 254 -0.98 -5.21 -5.39
CA ASN A 254 -1.58 -4.79 -6.66
C ASN A 254 -3.11 -4.70 -6.64
N ASN A 255 -3.72 -4.21 -5.56
CA ASN A 255 -5.16 -4.02 -5.47
C ASN A 255 -5.54 -2.55 -5.68
N TYR A 256 -6.75 -2.31 -6.18
CA TYR A 256 -7.46 -1.05 -6.01
C TYR A 256 -8.25 -1.12 -4.70
N LEU A 257 -8.06 -0.14 -3.85
CA LEU A 257 -8.64 -0.10 -2.51
C LEU A 257 -9.38 1.22 -2.30
N GLU A 258 -10.70 1.16 -2.05
CA GLU A 258 -11.53 2.34 -1.85
C GLU A 258 -12.41 2.14 -0.62
N ALA A 259 -12.24 3.03 0.35
CA ALA A 259 -13.06 3.08 1.55
C ALA A 259 -13.14 4.49 2.12
N SER A 260 -14.27 4.85 2.73
CA SER A 260 -14.48 6.18 3.31
C SER A 260 -13.71 6.37 4.61
N GLY A 261 -13.68 5.37 5.47
CA GLY A 261 -12.83 5.33 6.67
C GLY A 261 -11.36 5.14 6.29
N GLU A 262 -10.76 4.07 6.72
CA GLU A 262 -9.41 3.69 6.32
C GLU A 262 -9.48 2.67 5.16
N ASN A 263 -8.66 2.85 4.11
CA ASN A 263 -8.62 1.84 3.05
C ASN A 263 -8.04 0.52 3.60
N ILE A 264 -7.01 0.61 4.45
CA ILE A 264 -6.51 -0.51 5.27
C ILE A 264 -6.37 -0.07 6.72
N LEU A 265 -6.94 -0.85 7.65
CA LEU A 265 -6.76 -0.70 9.10
C LEU A 265 -6.34 -2.01 9.75
N ILE A 266 -5.23 -2.01 10.47
CA ILE A 266 -4.81 -3.14 11.32
C ILE A 266 -4.88 -2.74 12.79
N GLY A 267 -5.67 -3.47 13.56
CA GLY A 267 -6.02 -3.15 14.94
C GLY A 267 -7.35 -2.42 15.07
N GLY A 268 -7.52 -1.61 16.10
CA GLY A 268 -8.74 -0.82 16.35
C GLY A 268 -9.77 -1.50 17.23
N ALA A 269 -9.45 -2.70 17.74
CA ALA A 269 -10.15 -3.36 18.85
C ALA A 269 -9.19 -4.35 19.53
N PRO A 270 -9.45 -4.74 20.79
CA PRO A 270 -8.65 -5.75 21.45
C PRO A 270 -8.75 -7.09 20.71
N PRO A 271 -7.63 -7.77 20.39
CA PRO A 271 -7.68 -9.11 19.84
C PRO A 271 -8.25 -10.09 20.89
N ALA A 272 -9.01 -11.09 20.41
CA ALA A 272 -9.50 -12.14 21.28
C ALA A 272 -8.39 -13.13 21.71
N ILE A 273 -7.35 -13.27 20.89
CA ILE A 273 -6.15 -14.08 21.21
C ILE A 273 -5.26 -13.25 22.14
N PRO A 274 -5.01 -13.72 23.38
CA PRO A 274 -4.21 -12.96 24.35
C PRO A 274 -2.78 -12.70 23.85
N GLY A 275 -2.34 -11.46 23.96
CA GLY A 275 -0.98 -11.04 23.58
C GLY A 275 -0.71 -10.97 22.08
N LEU A 276 -1.74 -11.11 21.24
CA LEU A 276 -1.58 -11.05 19.79
C LEU A 276 -1.18 -9.64 19.31
N VAL A 277 -0.17 -9.61 18.45
CA VAL A 277 0.20 -8.46 17.61
C VAL A 277 0.31 -8.96 16.17
N PRO A 278 -0.54 -8.52 15.25
CA PRO A 278 -0.42 -8.85 13.82
C PRO A 278 0.99 -8.54 13.30
N SER A 279 1.57 -9.44 12.51
CA SER A 279 2.97 -9.31 12.13
C SER A 279 3.23 -9.82 10.71
N ASP A 280 4.33 -9.35 10.12
CA ASP A 280 4.78 -9.80 8.81
C ASP A 280 3.78 -9.44 7.69
N ILE A 281 3.65 -8.14 7.43
CA ILE A 281 2.63 -7.60 6.52
C ILE A 281 3.32 -6.86 5.38
N GLU A 282 3.16 -7.35 4.15
CA GLU A 282 3.54 -6.66 2.92
C GLU A 282 2.32 -6.00 2.28
N ILE A 283 2.43 -4.70 1.99
CA ILE A 283 1.39 -3.89 1.33
C ILE A 283 2.06 -3.19 0.16
N ARG A 284 1.95 -3.76 -1.05
CA ARG A 284 2.76 -3.32 -2.17
C ARG A 284 1.93 -3.07 -3.44
N GLN A 285 2.31 -2.04 -4.19
CA GLN A 285 1.74 -1.77 -5.52
C GLN A 285 0.23 -1.54 -5.53
N ASN A 286 -0.37 -1.24 -4.38
CA ASN A 286 -1.79 -0.96 -4.30
C ASN A 286 -2.10 0.51 -4.65
N TYR A 287 -3.29 0.72 -5.15
CA TYR A 287 -3.86 2.06 -5.36
C TYR A 287 -4.92 2.33 -4.30
N PHE A 288 -4.59 3.20 -3.35
CA PHE A 288 -5.49 3.67 -2.30
C PHE A 288 -6.20 4.92 -2.79
N TYR A 289 -7.52 4.92 -2.76
CA TYR A 289 -8.29 6.01 -3.34
C TYR A 289 -9.52 6.35 -2.50
N LYS A 290 -9.88 7.65 -2.49
CA LYS A 290 -11.19 8.12 -2.05
C LYS A 290 -11.80 9.00 -3.15
N PRO A 291 -13.03 8.70 -3.63
CA PRO A 291 -13.67 9.47 -4.68
C PRO A 291 -13.98 10.90 -4.25
N TRP A 292 -13.72 11.88 -5.10
CA TRP A 292 -14.12 13.25 -4.83
C TRP A 292 -15.63 13.42 -4.66
N SER A 293 -16.43 12.53 -5.24
CA SER A 293 -17.89 12.51 -5.05
C SER A 293 -18.34 12.24 -3.61
N TRP A 294 -17.41 11.84 -2.72
CA TRP A 294 -17.68 11.69 -1.28
C TRP A 294 -17.36 12.95 -0.48
N ARG A 295 -16.67 13.91 -1.08
CA ARG A 295 -16.30 15.17 -0.44
C ARG A 295 -17.42 16.19 -0.56
N VAL A 296 -17.91 16.71 0.56
CA VAL A 296 -19.06 17.65 0.61
C VAL A 296 -18.82 18.93 -0.18
N GLU A 297 -17.59 19.43 -0.20
CA GLU A 297 -17.20 20.66 -0.88
C GLU A 297 -16.89 20.46 -2.38
N ASP A 298 -16.84 19.24 -2.87
CA ASP A 298 -16.52 18.95 -4.26
C ASP A 298 -17.76 19.12 -5.17
N PRO A 299 -17.61 19.71 -6.36
CA PRO A 299 -18.72 19.85 -7.32
C PRO A 299 -19.38 18.51 -7.74
N SER A 300 -18.66 17.39 -7.62
CA SER A 300 -19.15 16.04 -7.91
C SER A 300 -19.86 15.37 -6.74
N TYR A 301 -20.02 16.04 -5.59
CA TYR A 301 -20.57 15.46 -4.38
C TYR A 301 -21.89 14.72 -4.60
N ALA A 302 -21.93 13.43 -4.24
CA ALA A 302 -23.06 12.55 -4.48
C ALA A 302 -24.22 12.66 -3.47
N GLY A 303 -24.12 13.58 -2.49
CA GLY A 303 -25.18 13.89 -1.54
C GLY A 303 -25.26 12.99 -0.30
N LYS A 304 -24.36 12.02 -0.14
CA LYS A 304 -24.23 11.20 1.08
C LYS A 304 -22.92 11.54 1.80
N HIS A 305 -23.04 12.02 3.04
CA HIS A 305 -21.88 12.42 3.85
C HIS A 305 -21.33 11.22 4.60
N TRP A 306 -20.38 10.52 3.99
CA TRP A 306 -19.67 9.40 4.60
C TRP A 306 -18.64 9.89 5.61
N THR A 307 -18.35 9.10 6.62
CA THR A 307 -17.24 9.38 7.55
C THR A 307 -15.92 9.19 6.84
N ILE A 308 -15.17 10.25 6.63
CA ILE A 308 -13.85 10.22 5.97
C ILE A 308 -12.74 10.18 7.00
N LYS A 309 -11.79 9.24 6.83
CA LYS A 309 -10.59 9.11 7.65
C LYS A 309 -9.33 8.96 6.79
N ASN A 310 -8.43 8.09 7.22
CA ASN A 310 -7.10 7.94 6.64
C ASN A 310 -7.07 6.99 5.43
N LEU A 311 -5.98 6.96 4.68
CA LEU A 311 -5.75 5.96 3.64
C LEU A 311 -5.20 4.67 4.26
N PHE A 312 -4.24 4.81 5.18
CA PHE A 312 -3.67 3.68 5.92
C PHE A 312 -3.58 3.99 7.41
N GLU A 313 -3.99 3.06 8.24
CA GLU A 313 -3.82 3.16 9.69
C GLU A 313 -3.32 1.86 10.30
N LEU A 314 -2.28 1.98 11.15
CA LEU A 314 -1.70 0.90 11.93
C LEU A 314 -1.85 1.26 13.43
N LYS A 315 -2.78 0.62 14.12
CA LYS A 315 -2.98 0.75 15.58
C LYS A 315 -2.19 -0.27 16.37
N THR A 316 -1.88 -1.39 15.74
CA THR A 316 -0.96 -2.42 16.23
C THR A 316 -0.45 -3.25 15.06
N GLY A 317 0.84 -3.55 15.02
CA GLY A 317 1.46 -4.37 13.99
C GLY A 317 2.98 -4.28 14.00
N LYS A 318 3.63 -5.38 13.63
CA LYS A 318 5.09 -5.50 13.57
C LYS A 318 5.57 -5.97 12.22
N ARG A 319 6.74 -5.51 11.79
CA ARG A 319 7.34 -5.88 10.50
C ARG A 319 6.34 -5.65 9.36
N VAL A 320 6.04 -4.37 9.14
CA VAL A 320 5.08 -3.92 8.12
C VAL A 320 5.84 -3.16 7.05
N TRP A 321 5.62 -3.51 5.79
CA TRP A 321 6.25 -2.88 4.66
C TRP A 321 5.23 -2.34 3.66
N LEU A 322 5.16 -1.00 3.56
CA LEU A 322 4.40 -0.27 2.54
C LEU A 322 5.36 0.14 1.44
N ASP A 323 5.23 -0.43 0.23
CA ASP A 323 6.18 -0.20 -0.84
C ASP A 323 5.51 -0.08 -2.21
N GLY A 324 5.87 0.95 -2.97
CA GLY A 324 5.38 1.12 -4.33
C GLY A 324 3.87 1.35 -4.42
N ASN A 325 3.22 1.91 -3.40
CA ASN A 325 1.79 2.21 -3.46
C ASN A 325 1.54 3.64 -3.98
N VAL A 326 0.41 3.83 -4.64
CA VAL A 326 -0.15 5.17 -4.90
C VAL A 326 -1.29 5.40 -3.91
N MET A 327 -1.22 6.49 -3.14
CA MET A 327 -2.17 6.84 -2.09
C MET A 327 -2.73 8.22 -2.39
N GLU A 328 -4.02 8.30 -2.71
CA GLU A 328 -4.61 9.51 -3.28
C GLU A 328 -5.94 9.87 -2.64
N ASN A 329 -6.10 11.15 -2.39
CA ASN A 329 -7.27 11.82 -1.85
C ASN A 329 -7.56 11.47 -0.39
N CYS A 330 -7.19 12.40 0.49
CA CYS A 330 -7.57 12.35 1.91
C CYS A 330 -7.78 13.77 2.42
N TRP A 331 -8.94 14.04 2.94
CA TRP A 331 -9.30 15.38 3.44
C TRP A 331 -9.82 15.33 4.87
N ALA A 332 -9.80 16.47 5.53
CA ALA A 332 -10.41 16.65 6.84
C ALA A 332 -11.94 16.61 6.72
N ASP A 333 -12.58 15.87 7.60
CA ASP A 333 -14.03 15.68 7.64
C ASP A 333 -14.54 15.84 9.09
N LEU A 334 -14.39 17.04 9.63
CA LEU A 334 -14.82 17.34 11.01
C LEU A 334 -16.28 17.79 11.05
N PRO A 335 -17.02 17.42 12.10
CA PRO A 335 -16.56 16.67 13.29
C PRO A 335 -16.66 15.15 13.14
N ILE A 336 -17.00 14.62 11.99
CA ILE A 336 -17.32 13.20 11.78
C ILE A 336 -16.05 12.33 11.64
N GLY A 337 -15.07 12.84 10.87
CA GLY A 337 -13.85 12.11 10.49
C GLY A 337 -12.60 12.59 11.24
N GLN A 338 -11.49 12.54 10.52
CA GLN A 338 -10.14 12.92 10.97
C GLN A 338 -9.67 14.22 10.29
N SER A 339 -8.53 14.73 10.70
CA SER A 339 -7.95 15.98 10.18
C SER A 339 -7.16 15.84 8.87
N GLY A 340 -7.44 14.81 8.05
CA GLY A 340 -6.89 14.70 6.70
C GLY A 340 -5.48 14.09 6.59
N TYR A 341 -4.95 13.44 7.64
CA TYR A 341 -3.70 12.69 7.55
C TYR A 341 -3.86 11.45 6.68
N ALA A 342 -2.97 11.28 5.70
CA ALA A 342 -2.99 10.12 4.82
C ALA A 342 -2.64 8.81 5.56
N ILE A 343 -1.63 8.86 6.43
CA ILE A 343 -1.09 7.69 7.13
C ILE A 343 -1.09 7.96 8.64
N LEU A 344 -1.63 7.02 9.40
CA LEU A 344 -1.54 7.00 10.86
C LEU A 344 -0.78 5.77 11.36
N LEU A 345 0.25 6.02 12.15
CA LEU A 345 1.00 5.01 12.91
C LEU A 345 0.83 5.34 14.39
N THR A 346 -0.25 4.83 14.99
CA THR A 346 -0.67 5.27 16.32
C THR A 346 -1.00 4.07 17.19
N VAL A 347 -0.06 3.65 18.02
CA VAL A 347 -0.32 2.59 19.01
C VAL A 347 -1.63 2.88 19.77
N ARG A 348 -2.48 1.85 19.88
CA ARG A 348 -3.71 1.92 20.68
C ARG A 348 -3.83 0.70 21.57
N THR A 349 -3.93 0.96 22.86
CA THR A 349 -4.12 -0.08 23.88
C THR A 349 -5.58 -0.41 24.12
N GLU A 350 -6.48 0.23 23.38
CA GLU A 350 -7.93 0.05 23.48
C GLU A 350 -8.44 0.21 24.93
N GLY A 351 -8.03 1.30 25.57
CA GLY A 351 -8.35 1.58 26.98
C GLY A 351 -7.71 0.61 27.96
N GLY A 352 -6.58 0.01 27.62
CA GLY A 352 -5.84 -0.97 28.43
C GLY A 352 -6.25 -2.42 28.19
N ASN A 353 -7.20 -2.69 27.29
CA ASN A 353 -7.61 -4.06 26.94
C ASN A 353 -6.64 -4.75 25.97
N ALA A 354 -5.76 -4.01 25.32
CA ALA A 354 -4.69 -4.51 24.45
C ALA A 354 -3.31 -3.93 24.87
N PRO A 355 -2.82 -4.27 26.07
CA PRO A 355 -1.58 -3.67 26.60
C PRO A 355 -0.33 -4.07 25.79
N GLN A 356 -0.42 -5.13 25.00
CA GLN A 356 0.62 -5.62 24.08
C GLN A 356 0.69 -4.86 22.76
N ALA A 357 -0.27 -3.96 22.49
CA ALA A 357 -0.30 -3.20 21.23
C ALA A 357 1.05 -2.54 20.96
N ASP A 358 1.54 -2.70 19.74
CA ASP A 358 2.88 -2.29 19.32
C ASP A 358 2.84 -1.86 17.84
N VAL A 359 3.57 -0.80 17.52
CA VAL A 359 3.83 -0.38 16.14
C VAL A 359 5.34 -0.31 15.97
N SER A 360 5.95 -1.36 15.45
CA SER A 360 7.39 -1.43 15.33
C SER A 360 7.83 -2.15 14.06
N ASP A 361 9.07 -1.87 13.64
CA ASP A 361 9.63 -2.41 12.40
C ASP A 361 8.76 -2.07 11.19
N VAL A 362 8.48 -0.77 11.01
CA VAL A 362 7.64 -0.28 9.91
C VAL A 362 8.53 0.38 8.85
N LEU A 363 8.37 -0.07 7.61
CA LEU A 363 9.09 0.46 6.46
C LEU A 363 8.08 1.04 5.46
N ILE A 364 8.20 2.33 5.14
CA ILE A 364 7.37 3.05 4.16
C ILE A 364 8.30 3.54 3.07
N THR A 365 8.29 2.87 1.90
CA THR A 365 9.25 3.15 0.84
C THR A 365 8.59 3.25 -0.53
N ASN A 366 9.14 4.09 -1.38
CA ASN A 366 8.78 4.15 -2.79
C ASN A 366 7.27 4.41 -3.05
N ASN A 367 6.58 5.11 -2.15
CA ASN A 367 5.17 5.43 -2.35
C ASN A 367 5.00 6.84 -2.94
N ILE A 368 3.90 7.02 -3.67
CA ILE A 368 3.41 8.34 -4.11
C ILE A 368 2.17 8.67 -3.30
N ILE A 369 2.22 9.75 -2.52
CA ILE A 369 1.12 10.23 -1.69
C ILE A 369 0.74 11.64 -2.17
N ARG A 370 -0.53 11.85 -2.53
CA ARG A 370 -0.96 13.13 -3.09
C ARG A 370 -2.42 13.49 -2.78
N HIS A 371 -2.74 14.79 -2.91
CA HIS A 371 -4.07 15.38 -2.65
C HIS A 371 -4.55 15.05 -1.23
N VAL A 372 -3.73 15.36 -0.24
CA VAL A 372 -4.01 15.04 1.16
C VAL A 372 -3.93 16.28 2.06
N GLY A 373 -4.74 16.32 3.10
CA GLY A 373 -4.76 17.44 4.06
C GLY A 373 -3.50 17.48 4.93
N ALA A 374 -2.94 16.33 5.26
CA ALA A 374 -1.67 16.17 5.98
C ALA A 374 -1.01 14.82 5.64
N GLY A 375 0.28 14.69 5.85
CA GLY A 375 1.03 13.49 5.48
C GLY A 375 0.88 12.36 6.50
N ILE A 376 1.75 12.31 7.51
CA ILE A 376 1.86 11.21 8.46
C ILE A 376 1.63 11.71 9.89
N SER A 377 0.81 11.00 10.67
CA SER A 377 0.73 11.15 12.12
C SER A 377 1.34 9.93 12.80
N LEU A 378 2.40 10.14 13.59
CA LEU A 378 3.16 9.10 14.27
C LEU A 378 3.16 9.34 15.78
N SER A 379 2.55 8.43 16.54
CA SER A 379 2.50 8.46 18.00
C SER A 379 3.33 7.33 18.58
N GLY A 380 4.14 7.65 19.60
CA GLY A 380 5.00 6.68 20.27
C GLY A 380 4.22 5.75 21.21
N THR A 381 3.27 6.31 21.96
CA THR A 381 2.49 5.58 22.96
C THR A 381 1.02 5.97 22.90
N ASP A 382 0.16 5.22 23.59
CA ASP A 382 -1.24 5.56 23.81
C ASP A 382 -1.39 6.26 25.17
N GLY A 383 -1.10 7.58 25.20
CA GLY A 383 -1.13 8.36 26.44
C GLY A 383 -0.18 7.85 27.53
N GLY A 384 0.99 7.34 27.15
CA GLY A 384 1.98 6.73 28.05
C GLY A 384 1.75 5.26 28.35
N SER A 385 0.78 4.61 27.69
CA SER A 385 0.45 3.19 27.84
C SER A 385 0.86 2.38 26.61
N GLY A 386 0.99 1.06 26.76
CA GLY A 386 1.35 0.15 25.69
C GLY A 386 2.85 0.10 25.40
N MET A 387 3.21 -0.57 24.31
CA MET A 387 4.57 -0.58 23.82
C MET A 387 4.88 0.74 23.11
N ARG A 388 6.11 1.20 23.20
CA ARG A 388 6.55 2.40 22.49
C ARG A 388 6.85 2.08 21.04
N SER A 389 6.20 2.76 20.09
CA SER A 389 6.50 2.64 18.66
C SER A 389 7.99 2.81 18.38
N SER A 390 8.54 1.96 17.54
CA SER A 390 9.99 1.99 17.33
C SER A 390 10.45 1.38 16.00
N ARG A 391 11.65 1.76 15.56
CA ARG A 391 12.28 1.27 14.33
C ARG A 391 11.36 1.48 13.13
N ILE A 392 11.14 2.75 12.81
CA ILE A 392 10.28 3.19 11.70
C ILE A 392 11.15 3.91 10.69
N ARG A 393 11.08 3.52 9.43
CA ARG A 393 11.77 4.20 8.33
C ARG A 393 10.78 4.65 7.26
N ILE A 394 10.90 5.92 6.86
CA ILE A 394 10.13 6.56 5.79
C ILE A 394 11.15 7.06 4.77
N SER A 395 11.28 6.36 3.64
CA SER A 395 12.39 6.58 2.71
C SER A 395 11.96 6.48 1.26
N ASN A 396 12.50 7.36 0.44
CA ASN A 396 12.26 7.38 -1.00
C ASN A 396 10.78 7.49 -1.39
N ASN A 397 9.99 8.29 -0.65
CA ASN A 397 8.60 8.56 -1.01
C ASN A 397 8.45 9.94 -1.64
N LEU A 398 7.53 10.06 -2.59
CA LEU A 398 7.06 11.33 -3.10
C LEU A 398 5.76 11.73 -2.40
N PHE A 399 5.83 12.78 -1.59
CA PHE A 399 4.66 13.43 -1.02
C PHE A 399 4.35 14.66 -1.87
N GLU A 400 3.44 14.49 -2.79
CA GLU A 400 3.00 15.53 -3.69
C GLU A 400 1.67 16.12 -3.22
N ASP A 401 1.56 17.43 -3.16
CA ASP A 401 0.33 18.14 -2.80
C ASP A 401 -0.26 17.73 -1.42
N ILE A 402 0.59 17.83 -0.37
CA ILE A 402 0.08 17.89 1.01
C ILE A 402 -0.43 19.31 1.23
N ASN A 403 -1.75 19.53 1.15
CA ASN A 403 -2.34 20.83 1.00
C ASN A 403 -3.43 21.11 2.04
N GLY A 404 -3.02 21.67 3.18
CA GLY A 404 -3.92 22.06 4.26
C GLY A 404 -5.03 23.00 3.80
N PRO A 405 -4.73 24.11 3.10
CA PRO A 405 -5.74 25.01 2.57
C PRO A 405 -6.79 24.36 1.67
N ALA A 406 -6.41 23.32 0.92
CA ALA A 406 -7.33 22.63 0.02
C ALA A 406 -8.06 21.46 0.67
N TYR A 407 -7.38 20.69 1.52
CA TYR A 407 -7.89 19.40 2.03
C TYR A 407 -7.84 19.26 3.55
N GLY A 408 -7.19 20.19 4.26
CA GLY A 408 -7.08 20.17 5.72
C GLY A 408 -8.26 20.84 6.42
N ASP A 409 -8.19 20.87 7.75
CA ASP A 409 -9.15 21.58 8.59
C ASP A 409 -8.60 22.93 9.03
N LEU A 410 -9.04 23.97 8.37
CA LEU A 410 -8.65 25.35 8.68
C LEU A 410 -9.16 25.87 10.04
N ASN A 411 -10.02 25.12 10.72
CA ASN A 411 -10.56 25.48 12.04
C ASN A 411 -9.80 24.84 13.21
N VAL A 412 -8.81 23.99 12.91
CA VAL A 412 -7.97 23.40 13.97
C VAL A 412 -6.87 24.37 14.34
N ASP A 413 -6.81 24.74 15.61
CA ASP A 413 -5.71 25.53 16.14
C ASP A 413 -4.40 24.72 16.09
N GLY A 414 -3.41 25.28 15.39
CA GLY A 414 -2.07 24.71 15.37
C GLY A 414 -1.60 24.26 13.97
N PRO A 415 -0.44 23.60 13.91
CA PRO A 415 0.21 23.27 12.64
C PRO A 415 -0.27 21.97 12.00
N ASN A 416 -1.51 21.54 12.21
CA ASN A 416 -2.01 20.28 11.68
C ASN A 416 -2.23 20.28 10.16
N ASP A 417 -2.64 21.44 9.64
CA ASP A 417 -3.00 21.53 8.23
C ASP A 417 -1.79 21.64 7.34
N GLY A 418 -1.70 20.75 6.36
CA GLY A 418 -0.59 20.74 5.43
C GLY A 418 0.75 20.26 6.02
N THR A 419 0.76 19.73 7.24
CA THR A 419 1.97 19.18 7.89
C THR A 419 2.37 17.86 7.24
N PHE A 420 3.69 17.71 6.92
CA PHE A 420 4.18 16.43 6.44
C PHE A 420 4.19 15.38 7.56
N LEU A 421 4.80 15.69 8.70
CA LEU A 421 4.94 14.73 9.79
C LEU A 421 4.55 15.34 11.15
N LYS A 422 3.50 14.81 11.76
CA LYS A 422 3.20 14.99 13.17
C LYS A 422 3.84 13.85 13.95
N ILE A 423 4.68 14.14 14.93
CA ILE A 423 5.46 13.13 15.63
C ILE A 423 5.55 13.40 17.13
N GLY A 424 5.42 12.35 17.93
CA GLY A 424 5.65 12.42 19.38
C GLY A 424 5.94 11.08 20.01
N GLU A 425 7.01 11.03 20.78
CA GLU A 425 7.49 9.91 21.60
C GLU A 425 7.92 8.59 20.91
N PRO A 426 7.88 8.39 19.57
CA PRO A 426 8.42 7.14 19.03
C PRO A 426 9.93 7.03 19.29
N LYS A 427 10.49 5.86 18.99
CA LYS A 427 11.92 5.61 19.12
C LYS A 427 12.52 5.09 17.81
N ASP A 428 13.77 5.48 17.50
CA ASP A 428 14.49 5.01 16.31
C ASP A 428 13.68 5.26 15.01
N VAL A 429 13.42 6.54 14.69
CA VAL A 429 12.70 6.96 13.48
C VAL A 429 13.68 7.57 12.48
N MET A 430 13.72 7.02 11.27
CA MET A 430 14.53 7.53 10.17
C MET A 430 13.64 8.03 9.03
N ILE A 431 13.91 9.23 8.56
CA ILE A 431 13.23 9.87 7.44
C ILE A 431 14.30 10.36 6.47
N ASP A 432 14.43 9.68 5.34
CA ASP A 432 15.52 9.93 4.42
C ASP A 432 15.09 9.84 2.94
N HIS A 433 15.73 10.63 2.09
CA HIS A 433 15.52 10.61 0.64
C HIS A 433 14.07 10.80 0.19
N ASN A 434 13.23 11.52 0.95
CA ASN A 434 11.87 11.85 0.48
C ASN A 434 11.87 13.20 -0.25
N THR A 435 11.00 13.33 -1.25
CA THR A 435 10.64 14.62 -1.84
C THR A 435 9.24 15.00 -1.40
N ILE A 436 9.09 16.17 -0.76
CA ILE A 436 7.92 16.53 0.04
C ILE A 436 7.45 17.93 -0.35
N PHE A 437 6.25 18.03 -0.92
CA PHE A 437 5.60 19.30 -1.23
C PHE A 437 4.40 19.49 -0.30
N GLN A 438 4.66 20.17 0.81
CA GLN A 438 3.66 20.44 1.84
C GLN A 438 3.40 21.93 1.97
N SER A 439 2.19 22.29 2.41
CA SER A 439 1.76 23.68 2.67
C SER A 439 1.87 24.08 4.14
N GLY A 440 2.20 23.16 5.03
CA GLY A 440 2.40 23.38 6.46
C GLY A 440 3.83 23.09 6.92
N PRO A 441 4.04 22.86 8.21
CA PRO A 441 5.35 22.48 8.74
C PRO A 441 5.91 21.18 8.10
N ILE A 442 7.21 21.07 8.00
CA ILE A 442 7.88 19.81 7.65
C ILE A 442 7.59 18.80 8.77
N THR A 443 7.94 19.16 10.01
CA THR A 443 7.56 18.35 11.16
C THR A 443 6.82 19.19 12.18
N TRP A 444 5.84 18.60 12.82
CA TRP A 444 5.28 19.08 14.06
C TRP A 444 5.50 18.04 15.15
N ALA A 445 6.56 18.29 15.94
CA ALA A 445 6.90 17.44 17.06
C ALA A 445 6.19 17.96 18.31
N TYR A 446 5.34 17.16 18.91
CA TYR A 446 4.71 17.49 20.19
C TYR A 446 5.42 16.86 21.39
N ASP A 447 6.32 15.91 21.14
CA ASP A 447 7.25 15.37 22.13
C ASP A 447 8.56 14.92 21.48
N VAL A 448 9.57 14.57 22.30
CA VAL A 448 10.91 14.18 21.88
C VAL A 448 10.91 12.75 21.36
N THR A 449 11.62 12.52 20.25
CA THR A 449 11.84 11.20 19.66
C THR A 449 13.28 10.77 19.87
N ASP A 450 13.52 9.72 20.64
CA ASP A 450 14.85 9.15 20.80
C ASP A 450 15.30 8.47 19.50
N GLY A 451 16.53 8.69 19.05
CA GLY A 451 17.06 8.08 17.84
C GLY A 451 16.43 8.62 16.55
N PHE A 452 16.04 9.91 16.54
CA PHE A 452 15.49 10.56 15.35
C PHE A 452 16.57 10.90 14.33
N ILE A 453 16.33 10.52 13.05
CA ILE A 453 17.19 10.87 11.91
C ILE A 453 16.33 11.51 10.83
N PHE A 454 16.79 12.64 10.30
CA PHE A 454 16.13 13.37 9.22
C PHE A 454 17.20 13.87 8.25
N THR A 455 17.45 13.12 7.16
CA THR A 455 18.56 13.39 6.23
C THR A 455 18.14 13.25 4.78
N ASP A 456 18.83 13.96 3.91
CA ASP A 456 18.72 13.78 2.45
C ASP A 456 17.30 14.00 1.90
N ASN A 457 16.45 14.76 2.57
CA ASN A 457 15.11 15.09 2.11
C ASN A 457 15.08 16.41 1.33
N ILE A 458 14.17 16.51 0.36
CA ILE A 458 13.77 17.79 -0.26
C ILE A 458 12.38 18.14 0.26
N SER A 459 12.18 19.36 0.75
CA SER A 459 10.88 19.81 1.27
C SER A 459 10.68 21.30 1.08
N ASN A 460 9.41 21.74 1.04
CA ASN A 460 9.09 23.15 1.20
C ASN A 460 9.36 23.60 2.63
N SER A 461 9.79 24.84 2.80
CA SER A 461 9.84 25.48 4.11
C SER A 461 8.73 26.52 4.20
N TYR A 462 7.52 26.05 4.52
CA TYR A 462 6.35 26.92 4.60
C TYR A 462 6.38 27.80 5.84
N VAL A 463 5.85 29.02 5.70
CA VAL A 463 5.57 29.94 6.80
C VAL A 463 4.05 30.11 6.92
N SER A 464 3.44 29.49 7.94
CA SER A 464 2.04 29.70 8.23
C SER A 464 1.79 31.12 8.76
N ALA A 465 0.52 31.58 8.72
CA ALA A 465 0.09 32.84 9.33
C ALA A 465 0.37 32.86 10.86
N GLY A 466 0.45 31.69 11.52
CA GLY A 466 0.86 31.54 12.93
C GLY A 466 2.37 31.53 13.17
N GLY A 467 3.18 31.69 12.11
CA GLY A 467 4.66 31.72 12.21
C GLY A 467 5.32 30.36 12.34
N TYR A 468 4.58 29.25 12.13
CA TYR A 468 5.14 27.90 12.10
C TYR A 468 5.96 27.69 10.83
N GLN A 469 7.21 27.25 10.97
CA GLN A 469 8.13 27.08 9.86
C GLN A 469 8.94 25.79 10.00
N GLY A 470 9.14 25.10 8.88
CA GLY A 470 10.08 23.99 8.77
C GLY A 470 9.88 22.94 9.86
N ILE A 471 10.92 22.72 10.66
CA ILE A 471 10.87 21.84 11.83
C ILE A 471 10.27 22.62 13.01
N TYR A 472 9.12 22.15 13.55
CA TYR A 472 8.38 22.82 14.60
C TYR A 472 8.08 21.89 15.79
N GLY A 473 8.09 22.46 17.02
CA GLY A 473 7.89 21.74 18.29
C GLY A 473 9.16 21.06 18.80
N PRO A 474 9.16 20.40 19.99
CA PRO A 474 8.17 20.47 21.05
C PRO A 474 8.11 21.83 21.75
N GLY A 475 7.02 22.09 22.48
CA GLY A 475 6.88 23.32 23.26
C GLY A 475 6.83 24.60 22.42
N GLN A 476 6.33 24.54 21.20
CA GLN A 476 6.26 25.63 20.22
C GLN A 476 7.67 26.19 19.81
N SER A 477 8.71 25.38 19.93
CA SER A 477 10.04 25.74 19.44
C SER A 477 10.14 25.61 17.92
N GLN A 478 11.06 26.32 17.30
CA GLN A 478 11.27 26.33 15.84
C GLN A 478 12.77 26.32 15.49
N GLY A 479 13.10 25.71 14.35
CA GLY A 479 14.46 25.70 13.81
C GLY A 479 15.49 25.19 14.80
N ASN A 480 16.54 25.96 15.08
CA ASN A 480 17.61 25.60 16.03
C ASN A 480 17.08 25.18 17.39
N ASN A 481 16.02 25.79 17.91
CA ASN A 481 15.48 25.44 19.21
C ASN A 481 14.88 24.04 19.23
N THR A 482 14.16 23.66 18.15
CA THR A 482 13.62 22.31 18.00
C THR A 482 14.75 21.29 17.81
N ILE A 483 15.70 21.60 16.92
CA ILE A 483 16.82 20.71 16.63
C ILE A 483 17.69 20.48 17.86
N ALA A 484 17.92 21.51 18.68
CA ALA A 484 18.67 21.39 19.93
C ALA A 484 17.98 20.49 20.99
N ILE A 485 16.68 20.30 20.90
CA ILE A 485 15.95 19.35 21.75
C ILE A 485 16.20 17.91 21.30
N TYR A 486 16.12 17.65 19.99
CA TYR A 486 16.41 16.32 19.45
C TYR A 486 17.91 15.97 19.45
N PHE A 487 18.75 16.96 19.17
CA PHE A 487 20.20 16.80 19.02
C PHE A 487 20.93 17.84 19.88
N PRO A 488 21.02 17.63 21.22
CA PRO A 488 21.68 18.60 22.11
C PRO A 488 23.17 18.74 21.81
N ASP A 489 23.82 17.72 21.26
CA ASP A 489 25.18 17.82 20.74
C ASP A 489 25.15 18.16 19.24
N VAL A 490 25.88 19.22 18.87
CA VAL A 490 25.99 19.65 17.47
C VAL A 490 26.65 18.58 16.59
N SER A 491 27.51 17.74 17.14
CA SER A 491 28.12 16.62 16.41
C SER A 491 27.07 15.55 16.03
N ASP A 492 26.10 15.29 16.89
CA ASP A 492 24.97 14.39 16.58
C ASP A 492 24.08 14.98 15.49
N ALA A 493 23.80 16.28 15.54
CA ALA A 493 23.01 16.94 14.49
C ALA A 493 23.70 16.85 13.12
N ASN A 494 25.03 16.89 13.06
CA ASN A 494 25.77 16.71 11.81
C ASN A 494 25.58 15.32 11.17
N GLN A 495 25.28 14.32 11.97
CA GLN A 495 25.08 12.94 11.50
C GLN A 495 23.59 12.63 11.26
N HIS A 496 22.70 13.25 12.04
CA HIS A 496 21.30 12.87 12.11
C HIS A 496 20.33 13.91 11.54
N PHE A 497 20.79 15.15 11.31
CA PHE A 497 20.02 16.22 10.67
C PHE A 497 20.89 16.96 9.65
N ASN A 498 21.09 16.36 8.49
CA ASN A 498 21.95 16.93 7.46
C ASN A 498 21.47 16.63 6.04
N LYS A 499 22.08 17.33 5.09
CA LYS A 499 21.80 17.16 3.66
C LYS A 499 20.34 17.40 3.26
N ASN A 500 19.54 18.03 4.12
CA ASN A 500 18.16 18.37 3.76
C ASN A 500 18.11 19.65 2.92
N VAL A 501 17.27 19.66 1.91
CA VAL A 501 16.96 20.82 1.08
C VAL A 501 15.61 21.37 1.53
N MET A 502 15.63 22.56 2.15
CA MET A 502 14.43 23.26 2.65
C MET A 502 14.16 24.50 1.77
N ILE A 503 13.32 24.32 0.75
CA ILE A 503 13.01 25.33 -0.29
C ILE A 503 12.30 26.54 0.32
N GLY A 504 12.82 27.74 0.10
CA GLY A 504 12.29 28.98 0.67
C GLY A 504 12.54 29.13 2.17
N GLY A 505 13.35 28.26 2.76
CA GLY A 505 13.64 28.24 4.18
C GLY A 505 14.47 29.44 4.64
N ASN A 506 14.25 29.84 5.89
CA ASN A 506 15.05 30.89 6.51
C ASN A 506 16.31 30.30 7.18
N ALA A 507 17.43 30.36 6.48
CA ALA A 507 18.72 29.88 6.96
C ALA A 507 19.10 30.41 8.36
N SER A 508 18.65 31.63 8.72
CA SER A 508 18.94 32.21 10.03
C SER A 508 18.32 31.44 11.20
N LYS A 509 17.26 30.65 10.95
CA LYS A 509 16.64 29.77 11.96
C LYS A 509 17.47 28.51 12.23
N TYR A 510 18.46 28.22 11.39
CA TYR A 510 19.29 27.02 11.43
C TYR A 510 20.78 27.34 11.41
N THR A 511 21.18 28.53 11.89
CA THR A 511 22.56 29.02 11.78
C THR A 511 23.62 28.12 12.42
N ASN A 512 23.25 27.44 13.51
CA ASN A 512 24.15 26.51 14.20
C ASN A 512 24.34 25.20 13.44
N TYR A 513 23.33 24.80 12.61
CA TYR A 513 23.27 23.50 11.93
C TYR A 513 23.53 23.60 10.44
N ASN A 514 23.27 24.77 9.82
CA ASN A 514 23.49 24.98 8.39
C ASN A 514 24.96 24.76 7.97
N THR A 515 25.89 25.27 8.72
CA THR A 515 27.33 25.19 8.40
C THR A 515 27.95 23.82 8.75
N LEU A 516 27.48 23.20 9.82
CA LEU A 516 28.05 21.96 10.35
C LEU A 516 27.35 20.73 9.76
N SER A 517 26.02 20.76 9.61
CA SER A 517 25.23 19.66 9.10
C SER A 517 24.97 19.70 7.58
N GLN A 518 25.41 20.77 6.90
CA GLN A 518 25.28 20.91 5.45
C GLN A 518 23.83 20.86 4.93
N ASN A 519 22.87 21.43 5.67
CA ASN A 519 21.52 21.64 5.14
C ASN A 519 21.50 22.81 4.15
N TYR A 520 20.56 22.78 3.21
CA TYR A 520 20.49 23.72 2.08
C TYR A 520 19.17 24.49 2.10
N PHE A 521 19.23 25.78 1.72
CA PHE A 521 18.09 26.70 1.76
C PHE A 521 17.97 27.44 0.41
N PRO A 522 17.61 26.74 -0.68
CA PRO A 522 17.38 27.42 -1.97
C PRO A 522 16.23 28.41 -1.86
N LEU A 523 16.32 29.51 -2.62
CA LEU A 523 15.34 30.61 -2.58
C LEU A 523 13.94 30.13 -3.01
N ASP A 524 13.91 29.31 -4.05
CA ASP A 524 12.69 28.77 -4.65
C ASP A 524 12.94 27.40 -5.30
N ILE A 525 11.89 26.80 -5.83
CA ILE A 525 11.94 25.48 -6.46
C ILE A 525 12.83 25.43 -7.71
N ASN A 526 12.97 26.55 -8.44
CA ASN A 526 13.80 26.58 -9.66
C ASN A 526 15.29 26.39 -9.32
N ALA A 527 15.70 26.80 -8.11
CA ALA A 527 17.06 26.59 -7.64
C ALA A 527 17.38 25.12 -7.35
N VAL A 528 16.39 24.26 -7.17
CA VAL A 528 16.55 22.81 -7.01
C VAL A 528 16.92 22.15 -8.33
N LYS A 529 16.44 22.70 -9.47
CA LYS A 529 16.71 22.20 -10.82
C LYS A 529 16.24 20.77 -11.04
N PHE A 530 15.00 20.49 -10.73
CA PHE A 530 14.35 19.29 -11.19
C PHE A 530 14.38 19.19 -12.74
N VAL A 531 14.24 18.01 -13.28
CA VAL A 531 14.26 17.75 -14.74
C VAL A 531 13.10 18.48 -15.41
N ASP A 532 11.90 18.30 -14.89
CA ASP A 532 10.71 19.03 -15.37
C ASP A 532 9.63 19.12 -14.29
N TYR A 533 9.76 20.08 -13.41
CA TYR A 533 8.75 20.33 -12.38
C TYR A 533 7.41 20.84 -12.95
N THR A 534 7.38 21.33 -14.20
CA THR A 534 6.16 21.87 -14.81
C THR A 534 5.22 20.81 -15.35
N ILE A 535 5.66 19.56 -15.47
CA ILE A 535 4.85 18.44 -15.98
C ILE A 535 3.64 18.16 -15.07
N GLY A 536 3.75 18.48 -13.80
CA GLY A 536 2.65 18.35 -12.86
C GLY A 536 2.45 16.90 -12.35
N PRO A 537 1.41 16.68 -11.52
CA PRO A 537 1.30 15.49 -10.67
C PRO A 537 1.11 14.14 -11.39
N SER A 538 0.90 14.13 -12.70
CA SER A 538 0.75 12.87 -13.44
C SER A 538 2.07 12.21 -13.86
N ASP A 539 3.20 12.92 -13.72
CA ASP A 539 4.51 12.41 -14.10
C ASP A 539 5.56 12.69 -13.03
N TYR A 540 5.73 11.74 -12.12
CA TYR A 540 6.69 11.84 -11.04
C TYR A 540 8.16 11.87 -11.50
N HIS A 541 8.45 11.51 -12.76
CA HIS A 541 9.81 11.60 -13.31
C HIS A 541 10.28 13.05 -13.42
N GLY A 542 9.36 14.01 -13.52
CA GLY A 542 9.69 15.43 -13.49
C GLY A 542 10.42 15.85 -12.22
N TYR A 543 10.27 15.12 -11.13
CA TYR A 543 10.95 15.36 -9.85
C TYR A 543 12.37 14.77 -9.77
N ALA A 544 12.88 14.12 -10.82
CA ALA A 544 14.28 13.76 -10.90
C ALA A 544 15.16 15.02 -10.86
N LEU A 545 16.32 14.95 -10.20
CA LEU A 545 17.29 16.04 -10.24
C LEU A 545 18.04 16.05 -11.57
N SER A 546 18.12 17.19 -12.22
CA SER A 546 18.98 17.34 -13.39
C SER A 546 20.46 17.29 -12.98
N ALA A 547 21.35 16.89 -13.88
CA ALA A 547 22.80 16.89 -13.63
C ALA A 547 23.38 18.30 -13.29
N ALA A 548 22.63 19.38 -13.54
CA ALA A 548 22.98 20.72 -13.17
C ALA A 548 22.47 21.13 -11.77
N SER A 549 21.76 20.26 -11.08
CA SER A 549 21.31 20.48 -9.71
C SER A 549 22.48 20.46 -8.74
N PRO A 550 22.56 21.39 -7.79
CA PRO A 550 23.58 21.34 -6.73
C PRO A 550 23.34 20.18 -5.75
N TYR A 551 22.22 19.49 -5.84
CA TYR A 551 21.79 18.39 -4.98
C TYR A 551 21.91 17.02 -5.67
N TYR A 552 22.28 17.01 -6.96
CA TYR A 552 22.57 15.79 -7.72
C TYR A 552 23.81 15.10 -7.13
N GLN A 553 23.70 13.86 -6.75
CA GLN A 553 24.72 13.05 -6.08
C GLN A 553 25.36 13.72 -4.84
N ALA A 554 24.59 14.58 -4.16
CA ALA A 554 25.06 15.36 -3.00
C ALA A 554 24.58 14.80 -1.67
N GLY A 555 23.84 13.70 -1.68
CA GLY A 555 23.35 13.02 -0.48
C GLY A 555 24.48 12.48 0.42
N SER A 556 24.13 12.11 1.63
CA SER A 556 25.06 11.56 2.61
C SER A 556 25.63 10.20 2.18
N ASP A 557 24.91 9.47 1.33
CA ASP A 557 25.27 8.18 0.74
C ASP A 557 25.85 8.30 -0.68
N GLY A 558 26.03 9.53 -1.18
CA GLY A 558 26.55 9.81 -2.52
C GLY A 558 25.52 9.71 -3.64
N LYS A 559 24.24 9.51 -3.32
CA LYS A 559 23.11 9.58 -4.27
C LYS A 559 22.51 10.98 -4.30
N ASP A 560 21.45 11.14 -5.09
CA ASP A 560 20.68 12.37 -5.15
C ASP A 560 20.00 12.64 -3.79
N ILE A 561 19.90 13.92 -3.41
CA ILE A 561 19.02 14.31 -2.31
C ILE A 561 17.57 14.24 -2.80
N GLY A 562 16.67 13.77 -1.96
CA GLY A 562 15.28 13.50 -2.34
C GLY A 562 15.10 12.12 -2.97
N ILE A 563 14.02 11.92 -3.72
CA ILE A 563 13.66 10.61 -4.26
C ILE A 563 14.64 10.10 -5.32
N ASN A 564 14.82 8.79 -5.33
CA ASN A 564 15.53 8.03 -6.36
C ASN A 564 14.50 7.46 -7.34
N ILE A 565 14.35 8.06 -8.51
CA ILE A 565 13.37 7.66 -9.53
C ILE A 565 13.54 6.21 -9.98
N PRO A 566 14.75 5.71 -10.31
CA PRO A 566 14.92 4.30 -10.67
C PRO A 566 14.44 3.31 -9.61
N ALA A 567 14.59 3.62 -8.33
CA ALA A 567 14.08 2.78 -7.25
C ALA A 567 12.55 2.82 -7.17
N LEU A 568 11.97 4.01 -7.38
CA LEU A 568 10.52 4.21 -7.43
C LEU A 568 9.92 3.44 -8.62
N ASP A 569 10.49 3.56 -9.83
CA ASP A 569 10.09 2.79 -11.00
C ASP A 569 10.09 1.29 -10.74
N SER A 570 11.19 0.80 -10.14
CA SER A 570 11.35 -0.62 -9.85
C SER A 570 10.29 -1.13 -8.86
N SER A 571 9.82 -0.29 -7.96
CA SER A 571 8.81 -0.67 -6.96
C SER A 571 7.41 -0.86 -7.56
N PHE A 572 7.13 -0.24 -8.70
CA PHE A 572 5.85 -0.40 -9.42
C PHE A 572 5.83 -1.61 -10.36
N ILE A 573 6.98 -2.27 -10.57
CA ILE A 573 7.05 -3.48 -11.39
C ILE A 573 6.69 -4.68 -10.53
N GLU A 574 5.63 -5.40 -10.92
CA GLU A 574 5.26 -6.65 -10.26
C GLU A 574 6.36 -7.70 -10.46
N THR A 575 6.82 -8.27 -9.36
CA THR A 575 7.97 -9.19 -9.35
C THR A 575 7.66 -10.55 -8.73
N ARG A 576 6.37 -10.94 -8.65
CA ARG A 576 6.03 -12.30 -8.21
C ARG A 576 6.64 -13.30 -9.21
N ASP A 577 7.70 -13.98 -8.80
CA ASP A 577 8.36 -14.99 -9.62
C ASP A 577 7.54 -16.30 -9.59
N CYS A 578 6.41 -16.26 -10.27
CA CYS A 578 5.57 -17.43 -10.44
C CYS A 578 6.12 -18.27 -11.59
N GLN A 579 6.81 -19.35 -11.27
CA GLN A 579 7.17 -20.35 -12.26
C GLN A 579 5.91 -20.81 -12.98
N VAL A 580 5.85 -20.67 -14.30
CA VAL A 580 4.73 -21.18 -15.10
C VAL A 580 4.73 -22.69 -14.97
N VAL A 581 3.82 -23.23 -14.15
CA VAL A 581 3.63 -24.68 -14.07
C VAL A 581 2.90 -25.10 -15.34
N THR A 582 3.64 -25.69 -16.26
CA THR A 582 3.09 -26.24 -17.50
C THR A 582 2.46 -27.59 -17.23
N SER A 583 1.34 -27.64 -16.54
CA SER A 583 0.49 -28.82 -16.50
C SER A 583 -0.77 -28.58 -17.33
N ALA A 584 -0.82 -29.31 -18.43
CA ALA A 584 -1.89 -29.24 -19.40
C ALA A 584 -3.14 -29.90 -18.84
N ASN A 585 -4.05 -29.11 -18.27
CA ASN A 585 -5.47 -29.42 -18.28
C ASN A 585 -6.18 -28.18 -18.83
N ASN A 586 -6.81 -28.36 -19.97
CA ASN A 586 -7.46 -27.42 -20.87
C ASN A 586 -8.49 -26.49 -20.21
N PHE A 587 -8.11 -25.59 -19.37
CA PHE A 587 -8.52 -24.20 -19.54
C PHE A 587 -7.60 -23.69 -20.63
N HIS A 588 -8.11 -23.27 -21.78
CA HIS A 588 -7.29 -22.79 -22.89
C HIS A 588 -6.47 -21.56 -22.46
N GLU A 589 -5.41 -21.75 -21.69
CA GLU A 589 -4.27 -20.87 -21.74
C GLU A 589 -3.49 -21.26 -22.98
N THR A 590 -3.88 -20.71 -24.11
CA THR A 590 -2.96 -20.61 -25.24
C THR A 590 -1.83 -19.69 -24.76
N HIS A 591 -0.70 -20.27 -24.37
CA HIS A 591 0.52 -19.55 -24.07
C HIS A 591 1.02 -18.84 -25.32
N SER A 592 0.45 -17.70 -25.63
CA SER A 592 1.05 -16.75 -26.53
C SER A 592 2.09 -16.00 -25.72
N HIS A 593 3.35 -16.43 -25.85
CA HIS A 593 4.47 -15.68 -25.29
C HIS A 593 4.54 -14.33 -25.98
N VAL A 594 4.09 -13.28 -25.26
CA VAL A 594 4.38 -11.91 -25.64
C VAL A 594 5.67 -11.50 -24.97
N ARG A 595 6.63 -11.03 -25.73
CA ARG A 595 7.88 -10.47 -25.22
C ARG A 595 7.99 -9.04 -25.70
N ILE A 596 8.18 -8.10 -24.77
CA ILE A 596 8.41 -6.70 -25.09
C ILE A 596 9.85 -6.30 -24.74
N TYR A 597 10.48 -5.49 -25.60
CA TYR A 597 11.83 -4.98 -25.39
C TYR A 597 12.11 -3.74 -26.25
N PRO A 598 13.09 -2.89 -25.87
CA PRO A 598 13.74 -2.89 -24.56
C PRO A 598 12.75 -2.46 -23.46
N ASN A 599 12.99 -2.88 -22.23
CA ASN A 599 12.28 -2.40 -21.06
C ASN A 599 13.32 -2.14 -19.96
N PRO A 600 13.57 -0.90 -19.57
CA PRO A 600 12.94 0.36 -20.01
C PRO A 600 13.16 0.76 -21.49
N VAL A 601 12.22 1.55 -22.03
CA VAL A 601 12.25 2.03 -23.42
C VAL A 601 12.33 3.55 -23.50
N HIS A 602 13.05 4.09 -24.50
CA HIS A 602 13.11 5.55 -24.74
C HIS A 602 12.23 6.03 -25.90
N SER A 603 12.22 5.32 -27.01
CA SER A 603 11.50 5.80 -28.20
C SER A 603 10.77 4.68 -28.96
N ARG A 604 11.28 3.47 -28.96
CA ARG A 604 10.74 2.35 -29.73
C ARG A 604 10.64 1.10 -28.90
N LEU A 605 9.42 0.64 -28.67
CA LEU A 605 9.09 -0.60 -27.99
C LEU A 605 8.82 -1.68 -29.04
N TYR A 606 9.56 -2.75 -28.99
CA TYR A 606 9.33 -3.93 -29.81
C TYR A 606 8.57 -4.98 -29.03
N PHE A 607 7.77 -5.78 -29.72
CA PHE A 607 7.16 -6.95 -29.15
C PHE A 607 7.13 -8.11 -30.13
N GLU A 608 7.28 -9.30 -29.59
CA GLU A 608 7.23 -10.57 -30.32
C GLU A 608 6.04 -11.39 -29.80
N VAL A 609 5.32 -12.01 -30.73
CA VAL A 609 4.18 -12.87 -30.43
C VAL A 609 4.31 -14.11 -31.32
N ASN A 610 4.27 -15.29 -30.71
CA ASN A 610 4.37 -16.55 -31.47
C ASN A 610 2.98 -17.05 -31.87
N ASP A 611 2.80 -17.34 -33.16
CA ASP A 611 1.71 -18.10 -33.80
C ASP A 611 0.28 -17.56 -33.63
N VAL A 612 0.05 -16.26 -33.57
CA VAL A 612 -1.31 -15.74 -33.36
C VAL A 612 -1.63 -14.51 -34.20
N VAL A 613 -2.83 -14.46 -34.71
CA VAL A 613 -3.41 -13.27 -35.35
C VAL A 613 -4.00 -12.39 -34.24
N GLY A 614 -3.23 -11.39 -33.82
CA GLY A 614 -3.73 -10.36 -32.92
C GLY A 614 -4.59 -9.35 -33.66
N LYS A 615 -5.48 -8.70 -32.92
CA LYS A 615 -6.37 -7.66 -33.47
C LYS A 615 -5.89 -6.27 -33.12
N GLU A 616 -5.37 -6.08 -31.90
CA GLU A 616 -5.18 -4.76 -31.34
C GLU A 616 -4.17 -4.77 -30.19
N ILE A 617 -3.48 -3.65 -30.03
CA ILE A 617 -2.62 -3.34 -28.88
C ILE A 617 -3.17 -2.11 -28.20
N THR A 618 -3.19 -2.12 -26.88
CA THR A 618 -3.46 -0.93 -26.07
C THR A 618 -2.34 -0.69 -25.06
N ILE A 619 -2.04 0.58 -24.81
CA ILE A 619 -1.15 1.02 -23.74
C ILE A 619 -1.97 1.86 -22.77
N HIS A 620 -1.89 1.52 -21.50
CA HIS A 620 -2.57 2.23 -20.42
C HIS A 620 -1.54 2.73 -19.41
N ASP A 621 -1.79 3.90 -18.83
CA ASP A 621 -1.01 4.38 -17.70
C ASP A 621 -1.40 3.62 -16.41
N VAL A 622 -0.70 3.89 -15.31
CA VAL A 622 -0.93 3.25 -14.00
C VAL A 622 -2.33 3.52 -13.42
N THR A 623 -3.05 4.50 -13.95
CA THR A 623 -4.44 4.80 -13.55
C THR A 623 -5.48 4.05 -14.40
N GLY A 624 -5.03 3.26 -15.39
CA GLY A 624 -5.89 2.55 -16.33
C GLY A 624 -6.39 3.40 -17.50
N ARG A 625 -5.92 4.65 -17.63
CA ARG A 625 -6.27 5.52 -18.76
C ARG A 625 -5.55 5.04 -20.02
N MET A 626 -6.29 4.84 -21.09
CA MET A 626 -5.73 4.47 -22.39
C MET A 626 -4.88 5.61 -22.98
N ILE A 627 -3.61 5.34 -23.21
CA ILE A 627 -2.63 6.26 -23.81
C ILE A 627 -2.47 6.03 -25.30
N MET A 628 -2.48 4.76 -25.74
CA MET A 628 -2.29 4.39 -27.13
C MET A 628 -3.16 3.18 -27.49
N ARG A 629 -3.61 3.14 -28.74
CA ARG A 629 -4.35 2.02 -29.31
C ARG A 629 -3.91 1.84 -30.77
N GLU A 630 -3.43 0.65 -31.11
CA GLU A 630 -2.89 0.35 -32.44
C GLU A 630 -3.34 -1.03 -32.92
N PRO A 631 -3.87 -1.17 -34.13
CA PRO A 631 -4.12 -2.48 -34.74
C PRO A 631 -2.81 -3.13 -35.17
N PHE A 632 -2.74 -4.48 -35.12
CA PHE A 632 -1.61 -5.19 -35.66
C PHE A 632 -1.99 -6.53 -36.30
N ASN A 633 -1.18 -6.98 -37.29
CA ASN A 633 -1.40 -8.22 -38.06
C ASN A 633 -0.12 -9.03 -38.25
N GLU A 634 0.97 -8.69 -37.59
CA GLU A 634 2.30 -9.26 -37.77
C GLU A 634 2.81 -9.88 -36.48
N ASN A 635 3.67 -10.91 -36.57
CA ASN A 635 4.23 -11.60 -35.42
C ASN A 635 5.24 -10.75 -34.64
N THR A 636 5.82 -9.72 -35.28
CA THR A 636 6.72 -8.75 -34.64
C THR A 636 6.31 -7.36 -35.05
N LYS A 637 6.21 -6.46 -34.10
CA LYS A 637 5.89 -5.05 -34.35
C LYS A 637 6.72 -4.11 -33.49
N GLU A 638 6.92 -2.92 -34.03
CA GLU A 638 7.52 -1.78 -33.37
C GLU A 638 6.43 -0.75 -33.05
N LEU A 639 6.40 -0.26 -31.81
CA LEU A 639 5.59 0.86 -31.39
C LEU A 639 6.48 2.07 -31.14
N ASN A 640 6.09 3.22 -31.69
CA ASN A 640 6.75 4.47 -31.37
C ASN A 640 6.13 5.04 -30.08
N VAL A 641 6.92 5.02 -29.01
CA VAL A 641 6.53 5.52 -27.68
C VAL A 641 7.19 6.88 -27.36
N GLU A 642 7.88 7.51 -28.30
CA GLU A 642 8.59 8.80 -28.14
C GLU A 642 7.69 9.95 -27.64
N LYS A 643 6.37 9.85 -27.89
CA LYS A 643 5.39 10.83 -27.44
C LYS A 643 4.66 10.44 -26.16
N ILE A 644 5.00 9.31 -25.59
CA ILE A 644 4.49 8.88 -24.29
C ILE A 644 5.43 9.45 -23.24
N ASN A 645 4.88 10.11 -22.24
CA ASN A 645 5.67 10.67 -21.16
C ASN A 645 6.45 9.57 -20.43
N PRO A 646 7.62 9.85 -19.85
CA PRO A 646 8.29 8.90 -18.97
C PRO A 646 7.35 8.40 -17.87
N GLY A 647 7.35 7.09 -17.61
CA GLY A 647 6.44 6.49 -16.64
C GLY A 647 6.31 4.99 -16.80
N VAL A 648 5.50 4.38 -15.92
CA VAL A 648 5.14 2.96 -15.97
C VAL A 648 3.82 2.81 -16.71
N TYR A 649 3.79 1.85 -17.65
CA TYR A 649 2.65 1.62 -18.52
C TYR A 649 2.33 0.13 -18.61
N THR A 650 1.07 -0.19 -18.84
CA THR A 650 0.63 -1.54 -19.17
C THR A 650 0.45 -1.66 -20.69
N PHE A 651 1.25 -2.51 -21.30
CA PHE A 651 1.05 -2.98 -22.67
C PHE A 651 0.06 -4.15 -22.65
N THR A 652 -1.02 -4.07 -23.39
CA THR A 652 -2.02 -5.15 -23.52
C THR A 652 -2.21 -5.46 -24.99
N ILE A 653 -2.14 -6.74 -25.33
CA ILE A 653 -2.39 -7.26 -26.67
C ILE A 653 -3.52 -8.29 -26.59
N TYR A 654 -4.46 -8.21 -27.54
CA TYR A 654 -5.57 -9.16 -27.64
C TYR A 654 -5.24 -10.22 -28.69
N LEU A 655 -5.00 -11.44 -28.23
CA LEU A 655 -4.62 -12.59 -29.04
C LEU A 655 -5.77 -13.61 -28.99
N ASN A 656 -6.43 -13.87 -30.11
CA ASN A 656 -7.58 -14.79 -30.17
C ASN A 656 -8.65 -14.50 -29.09
N ASN A 657 -8.94 -13.24 -28.82
CA ASN A 657 -9.82 -12.73 -27.78
C ASN A 657 -9.30 -12.91 -26.34
N VAL A 658 -8.05 -13.30 -26.13
CA VAL A 658 -7.40 -13.30 -24.82
C VAL A 658 -6.54 -12.05 -24.69
N ALA A 659 -6.70 -11.30 -23.62
CA ALA A 659 -5.85 -10.17 -23.29
C ALA A 659 -4.57 -10.66 -22.62
N VAL A 660 -3.42 -10.38 -23.23
CA VAL A 660 -2.11 -10.60 -22.62
C VAL A 660 -1.51 -9.24 -22.29
N SER A 661 -1.24 -9.00 -21.02
CA SER A 661 -0.72 -7.72 -20.55
C SER A 661 0.67 -7.86 -19.96
N GLN A 662 1.51 -6.83 -20.17
CA GLN A 662 2.85 -6.76 -19.64
C GLN A 662 3.20 -5.32 -19.28
N LEU A 663 3.85 -5.11 -18.15
CA LEU A 663 4.31 -3.79 -17.73
C LEU A 663 5.61 -3.41 -18.45
N PHE A 664 5.75 -2.13 -18.77
CA PHE A 664 6.99 -1.56 -19.28
C PHE A 664 7.18 -0.12 -18.79
N VAL A 665 8.42 0.32 -18.83
CA VAL A 665 8.84 1.65 -18.40
C VAL A 665 9.29 2.45 -19.61
N VAL A 666 8.75 3.66 -19.78
CA VAL A 666 9.22 4.66 -20.75
C VAL A 666 10.14 5.63 -20.01
N HIS A 667 11.34 5.86 -20.57
CA HIS A 667 12.32 6.83 -20.04
C HIS A 667 12.33 8.12 -20.82
#